data_6b3c5ea8f1313e6dc3f749fe1e43a9ff
#
_entry.id   6b3c5ea8f1313e6dc3f749fe1e43a9ff
#
_cell.length_a   1.000
_cell.length_b   1.000
_cell.length_c   1.000
_cell.angle_alpha   90.00
_cell.angle_beta   90.00
_cell.angle_gamma   90.00
#
_symmetry.space_group_name_H-M   'P 1'
#
loop_
_entity.id
_entity.type
_entity.pdbx_description
1 polymer ?
#
loop_
_entity_poly.entity_id
_entity_poly.type
_entity_poly.pdbx_seq_one_letter_code
_entity_poly.pdbx_strand_id
1 'polypeptide(L)'
;MGALAIARPFLYVANRVFATRLLHTVLRGVSRDRLDLLGEEFFEYFLKPRLKPPGVAQLKEAMAAGGEVVLVSQGLDHIMRPLANHLGVDRIISNRLDFRGGLATGRLLDPVIRPRGGLAKLTGRQANGRVSRAQLIRNLGFEENPKILDEAIQRATKAAPKVTLPVVHFDSAANRPPLSVRDALRGKHILLIGGTGFIGKVWLANLLTDLPDIGRIYLLVRRNRSTTALERFQRVIEESPVFEALAAQHGEGFAQFLRERVEVVEGDGSKPHLGLAPEVRQRLGRSLDLIVNSSGLTDFNPDLRDALASNVQATAHVLDFVGECSHAALLHLSTCYVIGYRDGRVLEELPKNFTPAGAANFDAEKEWQSLKRLIHETEARAESPEILEELRGYAMKKEHAAKDLHGASLENQIRKNRVRWLRQKLTDAGTRRANELGWPNTYTLTKGISESLIRNFLDRSPDAAIAVVRPSIVETSIGQPFLGWNEGINTSASLSYLLGTFFRQLPTTERKCLDLIPVDLVCRGMTLIAAALVTRRHARVYQLATSVTNPCDMRRSIELTGLGHRKFYRAQNGFHHRLRSKFDAIPVSKARYDAISAPAQKAIVQAINRSVEPIFDRSPFARQERELEKVTKLVALFEPFILHNDHVFEAANVERLSAALPPEERTEFGYDARAIDWWDYWINVHIPALRKWCYPLIEGRPTEARPRRSVPLAARSEASAAGVAGTGPAATP
;
A
#
# COMPACT_ATOMS: atom_id res chain seq x y z
N MET A 1 -14.48 -32.97 -14.91
CA MET A 1 -13.44 -32.97 -15.96
C MET A 1 -13.33 -34.32 -16.68
N GLY A 2 -13.16 -35.46 -15.97
CA GLY A 2 -13.00 -36.78 -16.62
C GLY A 2 -14.16 -37.20 -17.53
N ALA A 3 -15.41 -37.07 -17.09
CA ALA A 3 -16.60 -37.45 -17.89
C ALA A 3 -16.72 -36.63 -19.18
N LEU A 4 -16.41 -35.32 -19.16
CA LEU A 4 -16.41 -34.44 -20.33
C LEU A 4 -15.26 -34.76 -21.29
N ALA A 5 -14.12 -35.18 -20.80
CA ALA A 5 -12.99 -35.61 -21.62
C ALA A 5 -13.34 -36.90 -22.42
N ILE A 6 -14.03 -37.84 -21.79
CA ILE A 6 -14.50 -39.09 -22.42
C ILE A 6 -15.63 -38.81 -23.44
N ALA A 7 -16.56 -37.93 -23.13
CA ALA A 7 -17.67 -37.58 -24.03
C ALA A 7 -17.25 -36.69 -25.20
N ARG A 8 -16.08 -36.07 -25.15
CA ARG A 8 -15.59 -35.10 -26.16
C ARG A 8 -15.66 -35.60 -27.61
N PRO A 9 -15.16 -36.77 -28.00
CA PRO A 9 -15.20 -37.22 -29.40
C PRO A 9 -16.62 -37.36 -29.90
N PHE A 10 -17.54 -37.90 -29.12
CA PHE A 10 -18.93 -38.08 -29.49
C PHE A 10 -19.68 -36.75 -29.67
N LEU A 11 -19.45 -35.79 -28.78
CA LEU A 11 -20.05 -34.46 -28.86
C LEU A 11 -19.54 -33.67 -30.07
N TYR A 12 -18.28 -33.85 -30.47
CA TYR A 12 -17.70 -33.21 -31.64
C TYR A 12 -18.26 -33.73 -32.96
N VAL A 13 -18.66 -35.01 -33.02
CA VAL A 13 -19.30 -35.58 -34.21
C VAL A 13 -20.73 -35.02 -34.37
N ALA A 14 -21.47 -34.85 -33.27
CA ALA A 14 -22.86 -34.39 -33.32
C ALA A 14 -22.97 -32.88 -33.64
N ASN A 15 -22.30 -32.02 -32.89
CA ASN A 15 -22.28 -30.59 -33.16
C ASN A 15 -21.04 -29.93 -32.49
N ARG A 16 -20.08 -29.50 -33.30
CA ARG A 16 -18.81 -28.94 -32.83
C ARG A 16 -18.97 -27.62 -32.07
N VAL A 17 -19.97 -26.78 -32.42
CA VAL A 17 -20.23 -25.53 -31.67
C VAL A 17 -20.76 -25.84 -30.28
N PHE A 18 -21.74 -26.74 -30.24
CA PHE A 18 -22.32 -27.19 -28.96
C PHE A 18 -21.28 -27.85 -28.09
N ALA A 19 -20.44 -28.73 -28.65
CA ALA A 19 -19.34 -29.36 -27.92
C ALA A 19 -18.34 -28.33 -27.35
N THR A 20 -17.98 -27.31 -28.17
CA THR A 20 -17.09 -26.23 -27.73
C THR A 20 -17.74 -25.45 -26.57
N ARG A 21 -18.99 -25.05 -26.69
CA ARG A 21 -19.72 -24.34 -25.63
C ARG A 21 -19.83 -25.17 -24.37
N LEU A 22 -20.14 -26.46 -24.45
CA LEU A 22 -20.26 -27.37 -23.30
C LEU A 22 -18.93 -27.51 -22.55
N LEU A 23 -17.83 -27.64 -23.28
CA LEU A 23 -16.51 -27.73 -22.65
C LEU A 23 -16.14 -26.50 -21.79
N HIS A 24 -16.61 -25.31 -22.15
CA HIS A 24 -16.30 -24.09 -21.42
C HIS A 24 -17.21 -23.88 -20.20
N THR A 25 -18.30 -24.64 -20.06
CA THR A 25 -19.15 -24.58 -18.85
C THR A 25 -18.41 -24.95 -17.57
N VAL A 26 -17.34 -25.74 -17.66
CA VAL A 26 -16.47 -26.09 -16.51
C VAL A 26 -15.75 -24.90 -15.90
N LEU A 27 -15.66 -23.79 -16.66
CA LEU A 27 -15.04 -22.54 -16.20
C LEU A 27 -16.04 -21.64 -15.45
N ARG A 28 -17.31 -22.06 -15.32
CA ARG A 28 -18.30 -21.30 -14.57
C ARG A 28 -17.85 -21.03 -13.15
N GLY A 29 -17.94 -19.78 -12.71
CA GLY A 29 -17.53 -19.33 -11.38
C GLY A 29 -16.02 -19.07 -11.21
N VAL A 30 -15.20 -19.32 -12.25
CA VAL A 30 -13.78 -18.93 -12.23
C VAL A 30 -13.67 -17.43 -12.49
N SER A 31 -12.84 -16.74 -11.70
CA SER A 31 -12.61 -15.31 -11.88
C SER A 31 -11.83 -14.99 -13.16
N ARG A 32 -12.01 -13.78 -13.67
CA ARG A 32 -11.23 -13.28 -14.81
C ARG A 32 -9.74 -13.24 -14.47
N ASP A 33 -9.41 -12.69 -13.31
CA ASP A 33 -8.02 -12.55 -12.84
C ASP A 33 -7.30 -13.91 -12.80
N ARG A 34 -8.00 -14.97 -12.35
CA ARG A 34 -7.46 -16.34 -12.38
C ARG A 34 -7.24 -16.86 -13.79
N LEU A 35 -8.17 -16.61 -14.70
CA LEU A 35 -8.04 -17.06 -16.09
C LEU A 35 -6.91 -16.34 -16.81
N ASP A 36 -6.72 -15.05 -16.55
CA ASP A 36 -5.61 -14.27 -17.08
C ASP A 36 -4.27 -14.85 -16.62
N LEU A 37 -4.10 -15.12 -15.32
CA LEU A 37 -2.89 -15.74 -14.80
C LEU A 37 -2.64 -17.16 -15.37
N LEU A 38 -3.69 -17.98 -15.43
CA LEU A 38 -3.58 -19.32 -16.02
C LEU A 38 -3.23 -19.26 -17.52
N GLY A 39 -3.70 -18.26 -18.22
CA GLY A 39 -3.34 -17.98 -19.60
C GLY A 39 -1.86 -17.60 -19.75
N GLU A 40 -1.34 -16.72 -18.89
CA GLU A 40 0.07 -16.39 -18.85
C GLU A 40 0.94 -17.60 -18.50
N GLU A 41 0.57 -18.38 -17.47
CA GLU A 41 1.28 -19.62 -17.12
C GLU A 41 1.29 -20.61 -18.28
N PHE A 42 0.15 -20.78 -18.96
CA PHE A 42 0.07 -21.70 -20.09
C PHE A 42 0.94 -21.23 -21.25
N PHE A 43 0.95 -19.92 -21.52
CA PHE A 43 1.83 -19.35 -22.52
C PHE A 43 3.31 -19.57 -22.16
N GLU A 44 3.76 -19.14 -20.99
CA GLU A 44 5.17 -19.15 -20.57
C GLU A 44 5.74 -20.57 -20.47
N TYR A 45 5.00 -21.48 -19.83
CA TYR A 45 5.51 -22.83 -19.55
C TYR A 45 5.16 -23.87 -20.61
N PHE A 46 4.17 -23.60 -21.47
CA PHE A 46 3.73 -24.58 -22.45
C PHE A 46 3.82 -24.10 -23.90
N LEU A 47 3.32 -22.93 -24.25
CA LEU A 47 3.30 -22.45 -25.64
C LEU A 47 4.65 -21.91 -26.09
N LYS A 48 5.24 -21.01 -25.32
CA LYS A 48 6.50 -20.32 -25.65
C LYS A 48 7.65 -21.27 -26.01
N PRO A 49 7.93 -22.36 -25.24
CA PRO A 49 8.95 -23.32 -25.62
C PRO A 49 8.64 -24.12 -26.90
N ARG A 50 7.40 -24.10 -27.39
CA ARG A 50 6.92 -24.82 -28.56
C ARG A 50 6.74 -23.92 -29.79
N LEU A 51 7.03 -22.63 -29.68
CA LEU A 51 7.01 -21.74 -30.82
C LEU A 51 8.09 -22.15 -31.82
N LYS A 52 7.70 -22.28 -33.08
CA LYS A 52 8.65 -22.67 -34.15
C LYS A 52 9.38 -21.42 -34.64
N PRO A 53 10.71 -21.34 -34.50
CA PRO A 53 11.51 -20.18 -34.93
C PRO A 53 11.24 -19.73 -36.37
N PRO A 54 11.11 -20.62 -37.37
CA PRO A 54 10.79 -20.19 -38.73
C PRO A 54 9.47 -19.48 -38.89
N GLY A 55 8.43 -19.93 -38.13
CA GLY A 55 7.12 -19.29 -38.15
C GLY A 55 7.11 -17.91 -37.51
N VAL A 56 7.88 -17.75 -36.44
CA VAL A 56 8.06 -16.43 -35.77
C VAL A 56 8.83 -15.48 -36.69
N ALA A 57 9.87 -15.95 -37.38
CA ALA A 57 10.64 -15.15 -38.33
C ALA A 57 9.76 -14.66 -39.49
N GLN A 58 8.99 -15.56 -40.10
CA GLN A 58 8.05 -15.24 -41.18
C GLN A 58 7.00 -14.22 -40.76
N LEU A 59 6.49 -14.31 -39.51
CA LEU A 59 5.52 -13.36 -38.97
C LEU A 59 6.15 -11.97 -38.81
N LYS A 60 7.37 -11.89 -38.26
CA LYS A 60 8.12 -10.64 -38.11
C LYS A 60 8.45 -9.99 -39.44
N GLU A 61 8.82 -10.78 -40.44
CA GLU A 61 9.07 -10.31 -41.82
C GLU A 61 7.81 -9.71 -42.43
N ALA A 62 6.66 -10.39 -42.26
CA ALA A 62 5.36 -9.87 -42.75
C ALA A 62 4.98 -8.55 -42.06
N MET A 63 5.24 -8.40 -40.75
CA MET A 63 5.01 -7.16 -40.03
C MET A 63 5.93 -6.05 -40.52
N ALA A 64 7.22 -6.35 -40.70
CA ALA A 64 8.22 -5.39 -41.17
C ALA A 64 7.90 -4.89 -42.61
N ALA A 65 7.29 -5.74 -43.44
CA ALA A 65 6.81 -5.38 -44.78
C ALA A 65 5.51 -4.55 -44.75
N GLY A 66 5.02 -4.09 -43.59
CA GLY A 66 3.79 -3.32 -43.47
C GLY A 66 2.50 -4.13 -43.63
N GLY A 67 2.60 -5.46 -43.54
CA GLY A 67 1.45 -6.35 -43.61
C GLY A 67 0.60 -6.29 -42.34
N GLU A 68 -0.73 -6.26 -42.50
CA GLU A 68 -1.66 -6.43 -41.39
C GLU A 68 -1.63 -7.89 -40.92
N VAL A 69 -1.26 -8.10 -39.63
CA VAL A 69 -1.18 -9.44 -39.02
C VAL A 69 -2.33 -9.62 -38.04
N VAL A 70 -3.12 -10.66 -38.21
CA VAL A 70 -4.22 -11.05 -37.32
C VAL A 70 -4.01 -12.46 -36.82
N LEU A 71 -4.00 -12.63 -35.51
CA LEU A 71 -3.85 -13.92 -34.85
C LEU A 71 -5.24 -14.57 -34.68
N VAL A 72 -5.47 -15.72 -35.30
CA VAL A 72 -6.76 -16.43 -35.25
C VAL A 72 -6.62 -17.75 -34.50
N SER A 73 -7.45 -17.98 -33.48
CA SER A 73 -7.39 -19.19 -32.64
C SER A 73 -8.76 -19.64 -32.15
N GLN A 74 -8.91 -20.96 -31.95
CA GLN A 74 -10.02 -21.54 -31.18
C GLN A 74 -9.83 -21.43 -29.67
N GLY A 75 -8.61 -21.06 -29.20
CA GLY A 75 -8.33 -20.86 -27.78
C GLY A 75 -9.10 -19.69 -27.19
N LEU A 76 -9.08 -19.60 -25.87
CA LEU A 76 -9.61 -18.43 -25.16
C LEU A 76 -8.66 -17.23 -25.30
N ASP A 77 -9.23 -16.03 -25.29
CA ASP A 77 -8.50 -14.78 -25.35
C ASP A 77 -7.47 -14.65 -24.22
N HIS A 78 -7.77 -15.15 -23.01
CA HIS A 78 -6.84 -15.21 -21.88
C HIS A 78 -5.51 -15.94 -22.19
N ILE A 79 -5.55 -16.93 -23.08
CA ILE A 79 -4.36 -17.68 -23.56
C ILE A 79 -3.70 -17.00 -24.74
N MET A 80 -4.52 -16.45 -25.64
CA MET A 80 -4.03 -15.88 -26.89
C MET A 80 -3.42 -14.50 -26.72
N ARG A 81 -3.84 -13.74 -25.72
CA ARG A 81 -3.35 -12.41 -25.43
C ARG A 81 -1.86 -12.40 -25.02
N PRO A 82 -1.38 -13.23 -24.07
CA PRO A 82 0.04 -13.34 -23.77
C PRO A 82 0.89 -13.74 -24.99
N LEU A 83 0.37 -14.63 -25.85
CA LEU A 83 1.06 -15.01 -27.10
C LEU A 83 1.13 -13.82 -28.08
N ALA A 84 0.06 -13.10 -28.28
CA ALA A 84 0.03 -11.96 -29.18
C ALA A 84 0.97 -10.84 -28.72
N ASN A 85 0.97 -10.53 -27.42
CA ASN A 85 1.88 -9.56 -26.83
C ASN A 85 3.36 -9.95 -27.04
N HIS A 86 3.68 -11.24 -26.86
CA HIS A 86 5.04 -11.75 -27.10
C HIS A 86 5.47 -11.64 -28.57
N LEU A 87 4.52 -11.79 -29.48
CA LEU A 87 4.76 -11.72 -30.94
C LEU A 87 4.66 -10.30 -31.51
N GLY A 88 4.20 -9.32 -30.72
CA GLY A 88 3.94 -7.95 -31.15
C GLY A 88 2.73 -7.84 -32.10
N VAL A 89 1.72 -8.70 -31.92
CA VAL A 89 0.51 -8.71 -32.74
C VAL A 89 -0.65 -8.06 -32.01
N ASP A 90 -1.19 -6.96 -32.53
CA ASP A 90 -2.25 -6.20 -31.87
C ASP A 90 -3.65 -6.80 -32.07
N ARG A 91 -3.86 -7.56 -33.13
CA ARG A 91 -5.18 -8.06 -33.50
C ARG A 91 -5.32 -9.56 -33.29
N ILE A 92 -6.32 -9.93 -32.46
CA ILE A 92 -6.60 -11.32 -32.09
C ILE A 92 -8.07 -11.63 -32.37
N ILE A 93 -8.33 -12.74 -33.05
CA ILE A 93 -9.65 -13.34 -33.16
C ILE A 93 -9.63 -14.68 -32.42
N SER A 94 -10.26 -14.73 -31.25
CA SER A 94 -10.29 -15.90 -30.37
C SER A 94 -11.63 -16.04 -29.65
N ASN A 95 -11.87 -17.20 -29.05
CA ASN A 95 -13.05 -17.38 -28.23
C ASN A 95 -12.98 -16.54 -26.95
N ARG A 96 -14.13 -15.95 -26.58
CA ARG A 96 -14.27 -15.09 -25.42
C ARG A 96 -15.33 -15.64 -24.48
N LEU A 97 -15.02 -15.63 -23.19
CA LEU A 97 -15.98 -15.98 -22.14
C LEU A 97 -16.85 -14.79 -21.77
N ASP A 98 -18.11 -15.07 -21.45
CA ASP A 98 -19.01 -14.12 -20.80
C ASP A 98 -18.72 -14.06 -19.30
N PHE A 99 -18.71 -12.83 -18.72
CA PHE A 99 -18.46 -12.60 -17.32
C PHE A 99 -19.58 -11.77 -16.68
N ARG A 100 -19.95 -12.14 -15.45
CA ARG A 100 -20.84 -11.35 -14.60
C ARG A 100 -20.19 -11.16 -13.24
N GLY A 101 -20.08 -9.91 -12.79
CA GLY A 101 -19.38 -9.60 -11.51
C GLY A 101 -17.96 -10.14 -11.44
N GLY A 102 -17.20 -10.11 -12.55
CA GLY A 102 -15.83 -10.63 -12.60
C GLY A 102 -15.70 -12.15 -12.69
N LEU A 103 -16.81 -12.91 -12.57
CA LEU A 103 -16.83 -14.38 -12.63
C LEU A 103 -17.34 -14.86 -13.99
N ALA A 104 -16.69 -15.89 -14.55
CA ALA A 104 -17.10 -16.51 -15.81
C ALA A 104 -18.46 -17.19 -15.64
N THR A 105 -19.37 -16.93 -16.58
CA THR A 105 -20.67 -17.62 -16.63
C THR A 105 -20.58 -19.03 -17.19
N GLY A 106 -19.43 -19.39 -17.77
CA GLY A 106 -19.21 -20.63 -18.51
C GLY A 106 -19.73 -20.59 -19.93
N ARG A 107 -20.25 -19.45 -20.41
CA ARG A 107 -20.74 -19.26 -21.76
C ARG A 107 -19.68 -18.58 -22.63
N LEU A 108 -19.59 -19.01 -23.89
CA LEU A 108 -18.80 -18.28 -24.88
C LEU A 108 -19.67 -17.20 -25.53
N LEU A 109 -19.07 -16.03 -25.74
CA LEU A 109 -19.64 -14.96 -26.53
C LEU A 109 -19.63 -15.34 -28.02
N ASP A 110 -20.64 -14.95 -28.73
CA ASP A 110 -20.68 -15.11 -30.19
C ASP A 110 -19.82 -14.06 -30.91
N PRO A 111 -19.24 -14.39 -32.06
CA PRO A 111 -19.23 -15.68 -32.70
C PRO A 111 -18.24 -16.66 -32.05
N VAL A 112 -18.61 -17.97 -32.01
CA VAL A 112 -17.69 -19.01 -31.55
C VAL A 112 -16.69 -19.29 -32.67
N ILE A 113 -15.44 -19.02 -32.43
CA ILE A 113 -14.35 -19.16 -33.41
C ILE A 113 -13.95 -20.61 -33.55
N ARG A 114 -14.09 -21.14 -34.74
CA ARG A 114 -13.64 -22.49 -35.13
C ARG A 114 -13.29 -22.51 -36.59
N PRO A 115 -12.04 -22.72 -36.97
CA PRO A 115 -11.67 -22.89 -38.36
C PRO A 115 -12.29 -24.17 -38.96
N ARG A 116 -12.86 -24.06 -40.14
CA ARG A 116 -13.27 -25.24 -40.94
C ARG A 116 -12.03 -25.89 -41.58
N GLY A 117 -11.63 -27.04 -41.07
CA GLY A 117 -10.46 -27.77 -41.54
C GLY A 117 -9.22 -27.59 -40.70
N GLY A 118 -8.21 -28.44 -40.88
CA GLY A 118 -6.94 -28.35 -40.15
C GLY A 118 -6.14 -27.11 -40.55
N LEU A 119 -5.18 -26.73 -39.70
CA LEU A 119 -4.24 -25.60 -39.93
C LEU A 119 -3.65 -25.58 -41.36
N ALA A 120 -3.42 -26.74 -41.96
CA ALA A 120 -2.92 -26.89 -43.33
C ALA A 120 -3.86 -26.35 -44.43
N LYS A 121 -5.19 -26.25 -44.16
CA LYS A 121 -6.15 -25.63 -45.07
C LYS A 121 -6.31 -24.12 -44.87
N LEU A 122 -5.97 -23.61 -43.71
CA LEU A 122 -5.91 -22.17 -43.44
C LEU A 122 -4.72 -21.50 -44.13
N THR A 123 -3.63 -22.22 -44.24
CA THR A 123 -2.44 -21.82 -44.98
C THR A 123 -2.43 -22.36 -46.39
N GLY A 124 -3.60 -22.32 -47.11
CA GLY A 124 -3.67 -22.80 -48.48
C GLY A 124 -2.33 -22.58 -49.18
N ARG A 125 -1.77 -23.65 -49.78
CA ARG A 125 -0.52 -23.62 -50.56
C ARG A 125 -0.66 -22.70 -51.80
N GLN A 126 -0.79 -21.39 -51.54
CA GLN A 126 -0.51 -20.37 -52.54
C GLN A 126 0.92 -19.86 -52.27
N ALA A 127 1.69 -19.78 -53.30
CA ALA A 127 3.11 -19.53 -53.31
C ALA A 127 3.59 -18.27 -52.54
N ASN A 128 2.70 -17.43 -51.99
CA ASN A 128 3.01 -16.18 -51.30
C ASN A 128 2.41 -16.05 -49.90
N GLY A 129 1.82 -17.09 -49.30
CA GLY A 129 1.34 -17.08 -47.92
C GLY A 129 0.21 -16.07 -47.55
N ARG A 130 -0.30 -15.36 -48.50
CA ARG A 130 -1.39 -14.37 -48.31
C ARG A 130 -2.75 -15.01 -48.50
N VAL A 131 -3.53 -15.11 -47.43
CA VAL A 131 -4.93 -15.53 -47.47
C VAL A 131 -5.79 -14.31 -47.77
N SER A 132 -6.62 -14.40 -48.82
CA SER A 132 -7.57 -13.30 -49.13
C SER A 132 -8.59 -13.17 -48.00
N ARG A 133 -9.13 -11.95 -47.78
CA ARG A 133 -10.19 -11.70 -46.81
C ARG A 133 -11.39 -12.61 -47.00
N ALA A 134 -11.78 -12.84 -48.24
CA ALA A 134 -12.89 -13.76 -48.59
C ALA A 134 -12.58 -15.22 -48.22
N GLN A 135 -11.34 -15.64 -48.32
CA GLN A 135 -10.89 -16.99 -47.95
C GLN A 135 -10.79 -17.15 -46.43
N LEU A 136 -10.38 -16.09 -45.71
CA LEU A 136 -10.40 -16.04 -44.24
C LEU A 136 -11.84 -16.15 -43.73
N ILE A 137 -12.78 -15.41 -44.28
CA ILE A 137 -14.22 -15.46 -43.97
C ILE A 137 -14.76 -16.87 -44.14
N ARG A 138 -14.50 -17.53 -45.30
CA ARG A 138 -14.91 -18.90 -45.56
C ARG A 138 -14.29 -19.90 -44.58
N ASN A 139 -13.01 -19.78 -44.33
CA ASN A 139 -12.28 -20.70 -43.45
C ASN A 139 -12.70 -20.58 -41.98
N LEU A 140 -13.13 -19.39 -41.52
CA LEU A 140 -13.67 -19.15 -40.20
C LEU A 140 -15.15 -19.51 -40.05
N GLY A 141 -15.84 -19.84 -41.15
CA GLY A 141 -17.27 -20.22 -41.14
C GLY A 141 -18.24 -19.06 -41.07
N PHE A 142 -17.81 -17.86 -41.46
CA PHE A 142 -18.63 -16.63 -41.50
C PHE A 142 -19.25 -16.37 -42.88
N GLU A 143 -19.40 -17.40 -43.72
CA GLU A 143 -19.89 -17.28 -45.10
C GLU A 143 -21.27 -16.61 -45.22
N GLU A 144 -22.11 -16.73 -44.17
CA GLU A 144 -23.47 -16.22 -44.17
C GLU A 144 -23.57 -14.75 -43.74
N ASN A 145 -22.56 -14.20 -43.07
CA ASN A 145 -22.56 -12.80 -42.65
C ASN A 145 -21.15 -12.21 -42.48
N PRO A 146 -20.59 -11.58 -43.51
CA PRO A 146 -19.28 -10.94 -43.47
C PRO A 146 -19.14 -9.84 -42.41
N LYS A 147 -20.24 -9.17 -42.02
CA LYS A 147 -20.23 -8.12 -40.97
C LYS A 147 -19.87 -8.67 -39.63
N ILE A 148 -20.12 -9.94 -39.33
CA ILE A 148 -19.74 -10.59 -38.08
C ILE A 148 -18.20 -10.65 -37.92
N LEU A 149 -17.46 -10.84 -39.01
CA LEU A 149 -16.00 -10.82 -38.98
C LEU A 149 -15.48 -9.41 -38.66
N ASP A 150 -16.04 -8.39 -39.29
CA ASP A 150 -15.66 -7.00 -39.03
C ASP A 150 -15.99 -6.60 -37.60
N GLU A 151 -17.14 -7.02 -37.08
CA GLU A 151 -17.50 -6.83 -35.66
C GLU A 151 -16.57 -7.61 -34.72
N ALA A 152 -16.17 -8.85 -35.06
CA ALA A 152 -15.24 -9.63 -34.27
C ALA A 152 -13.85 -9.00 -34.28
N ILE A 153 -13.38 -8.47 -35.39
CA ILE A 153 -12.11 -7.72 -35.50
C ILE A 153 -12.21 -6.41 -34.73
N GLN A 154 -13.29 -5.65 -34.86
CA GLN A 154 -13.47 -4.40 -34.08
C GLN A 154 -13.60 -4.65 -32.59
N ARG A 155 -14.24 -5.75 -32.17
CA ARG A 155 -14.32 -6.15 -30.77
C ARG A 155 -12.98 -6.64 -30.23
N ALA A 156 -12.16 -7.28 -31.06
CA ALA A 156 -10.82 -7.73 -30.68
C ALA A 156 -9.83 -6.56 -30.51
N THR A 157 -10.00 -5.49 -31.29
CA THR A 157 -9.19 -4.26 -31.18
C THR A 157 -9.64 -3.32 -30.06
N LYS A 158 -10.90 -3.40 -29.63
CA LYS A 158 -11.32 -2.71 -28.41
C LYS A 158 -10.80 -3.50 -27.22
N ALA A 159 -9.83 -2.96 -26.49
CA ALA A 159 -9.54 -3.41 -25.15
C ALA A 159 -10.85 -3.69 -24.41
N ALA A 160 -10.90 -4.73 -23.56
CA ALA A 160 -12.08 -4.99 -22.73
C ALA A 160 -12.57 -3.64 -22.20
N PRO A 161 -13.88 -3.33 -22.30
CA PRO A 161 -14.35 -2.04 -21.85
C PRO A 161 -13.82 -1.86 -20.44
N LYS A 162 -12.91 -0.89 -20.26
CA LYS A 162 -12.67 -0.33 -18.93
C LYS A 162 -14.08 -0.05 -18.47
N VAL A 163 -14.48 -0.61 -17.34
CA VAL A 163 -15.77 -0.28 -16.73
C VAL A 163 -15.73 1.23 -16.61
N THR A 164 -16.37 1.91 -17.54
CA THR A 164 -16.54 3.36 -17.48
C THR A 164 -17.57 3.55 -16.38
N LEU A 165 -17.05 3.68 -15.16
CA LEU A 165 -17.83 4.27 -14.11
C LEU A 165 -18.31 5.62 -14.65
N PRO A 166 -19.55 6.03 -14.38
CA PRO A 166 -20.06 7.30 -14.85
C PRO A 166 -19.02 8.38 -14.53
N VAL A 167 -18.55 9.07 -15.56
CA VAL A 167 -17.72 10.26 -15.39
C VAL A 167 -18.62 11.21 -14.61
N VAL A 168 -18.30 11.40 -13.35
CA VAL A 168 -18.93 12.48 -12.58
C VAL A 168 -18.41 13.74 -13.25
N HIS A 169 -19.26 14.34 -14.08
CA HIS A 169 -19.01 15.67 -14.61
C HIS A 169 -19.09 16.60 -13.40
N PHE A 170 -17.95 16.92 -12.84
CA PHE A 170 -17.87 18.06 -11.94
C PHE A 170 -18.20 19.27 -12.80
N ASP A 171 -19.24 20.00 -12.44
CA ASP A 171 -19.49 21.32 -13.00
C ASP A 171 -18.18 22.07 -12.95
N SER A 172 -17.57 22.23 -14.12
CA SER A 172 -16.37 23.03 -14.25
C SER A 172 -16.77 24.40 -13.70
N ALA A 173 -16.10 24.82 -12.63
CA ALA A 173 -16.19 26.20 -12.17
C ALA A 173 -15.60 27.07 -13.30
N ALA A 174 -16.42 27.34 -14.31
CA ALA A 174 -16.07 27.83 -15.64
C ALA A 174 -15.35 29.20 -15.64
N ASN A 175 -15.08 29.76 -14.45
CA ASN A 175 -14.47 31.08 -14.28
C ASN A 175 -13.28 31.14 -13.32
N ARG A 176 -12.72 30.00 -12.86
CA ARG A 176 -11.49 30.04 -12.05
C ARG A 176 -10.27 29.71 -12.90
N PRO A 177 -9.17 30.47 -12.78
CA PRO A 177 -7.93 30.15 -13.50
C PRO A 177 -7.45 28.73 -13.09
N PRO A 178 -6.75 27.99 -13.98
CA PRO A 178 -6.14 26.71 -13.68
C PRO A 178 -5.30 26.78 -12.39
N LEU A 179 -5.14 25.66 -11.69
CA LEU A 179 -4.26 25.52 -10.54
C LEU A 179 -2.91 24.97 -11.02
N SER A 180 -1.98 25.86 -11.39
CA SER A 180 -0.61 25.44 -11.68
C SER A 180 0.11 25.13 -10.37
N VAL A 181 0.58 23.88 -10.23
CA VAL A 181 1.38 23.44 -9.08
C VAL A 181 2.73 24.11 -9.09
N ARG A 182 3.36 24.21 -10.27
CA ARG A 182 4.68 24.84 -10.41
C ARG A 182 4.66 26.32 -10.02
N ASP A 183 3.67 27.07 -10.49
CA ASP A 183 3.56 28.49 -10.14
C ASP A 183 3.19 28.70 -8.67
N ALA A 184 2.28 27.89 -8.14
CA ALA A 184 1.84 27.98 -6.75
C ALA A 184 2.98 27.73 -5.76
N LEU A 185 3.85 26.73 -6.04
CA LEU A 185 4.91 26.30 -5.12
C LEU A 185 6.29 26.91 -5.43
N ARG A 186 6.43 27.70 -6.49
CA ARG A 186 7.67 28.40 -6.83
C ARG A 186 8.12 29.31 -5.69
N GLY A 187 9.35 29.17 -5.24
CA GLY A 187 9.96 29.98 -4.19
C GLY A 187 9.35 29.77 -2.79
N LYS A 188 8.41 28.83 -2.59
CA LYS A 188 7.73 28.61 -1.32
C LYS A 188 8.60 27.92 -0.29
N HIS A 189 8.51 28.38 0.94
CA HIS A 189 9.21 27.87 2.10
C HIS A 189 8.33 26.90 2.89
N ILE A 190 8.78 25.66 3.04
CA ILE A 190 7.98 24.56 3.61
C ILE A 190 8.66 23.99 4.85
N LEU A 191 7.94 23.89 5.96
CA LEU A 191 8.35 23.08 7.11
C LEU A 191 7.73 21.67 6.99
N LEU A 192 8.57 20.66 6.82
CA LEU A 192 8.15 19.26 6.77
C LEU A 192 8.44 18.56 8.08
N ILE A 193 7.39 18.15 8.78
CA ILE A 193 7.43 17.35 10.01
C ILE A 193 7.09 15.90 9.61
N GLY A 194 7.96 14.95 9.94
CA GLY A 194 7.80 13.55 9.55
C GLY A 194 8.45 13.16 8.21
N GLY A 195 9.31 14.01 7.65
CA GLY A 195 9.99 13.78 6.37
C GLY A 195 10.97 12.60 6.33
N THR A 196 11.25 11.96 7.46
CA THR A 196 12.03 10.70 7.53
C THR A 196 11.15 9.45 7.53
N GLY A 197 9.83 9.61 7.58
CA GLY A 197 8.85 8.52 7.54
C GLY A 197 8.55 8.04 6.12
N PHE A 198 7.71 7.01 6.00
CA PHE A 198 7.37 6.35 4.73
C PHE A 198 6.85 7.34 3.67
N ILE A 199 5.74 8.04 3.94
CA ILE A 199 5.16 9.03 3.01
C ILE A 199 6.07 10.25 2.87
N GLY A 200 6.57 10.78 4.02
CA GLY A 200 7.29 12.05 4.05
C GLY A 200 8.59 12.05 3.23
N LYS A 201 9.33 10.93 3.20
CA LYS A 201 10.56 10.84 2.40
C LYS A 201 10.30 10.73 0.90
N VAL A 202 9.21 10.04 0.48
CA VAL A 202 8.81 9.99 -0.93
C VAL A 202 8.35 11.36 -1.38
N TRP A 203 7.52 12.02 -0.57
CA TRP A 203 7.07 13.38 -0.89
C TRP A 203 8.21 14.38 -0.97
N LEU A 204 9.19 14.31 -0.06
CA LEU A 204 10.40 15.12 -0.10
C LEU A 204 11.19 14.89 -1.40
N ALA A 205 11.42 13.63 -1.78
CA ALA A 205 12.13 13.30 -3.02
C ALA A 205 11.38 13.81 -4.24
N ASN A 206 10.05 13.64 -4.30
CA ASN A 206 9.23 14.12 -5.41
C ASN A 206 9.25 15.65 -5.51
N LEU A 207 9.14 16.39 -4.40
CA LEU A 207 9.26 17.84 -4.41
C LEU A 207 10.60 18.31 -4.98
N LEU A 208 11.69 17.66 -4.57
CA LEU A 208 13.04 18.02 -5.03
C LEU A 208 13.28 17.64 -6.50
N THR A 209 12.60 16.61 -7.00
CA THR A 209 12.70 16.17 -8.40
C THR A 209 11.82 16.98 -9.33
N ASP A 210 10.54 17.14 -8.96
CA ASP A 210 9.50 17.63 -9.85
C ASP A 210 9.35 19.17 -9.77
N LEU A 211 9.83 19.80 -8.68
CA LEU A 211 9.73 21.23 -8.42
C LEU A 211 11.11 21.87 -8.13
N PRO A 212 11.98 21.98 -9.12
CA PRO A 212 13.34 22.49 -8.93
C PRO A 212 13.36 23.97 -8.45
N ASP A 213 12.29 24.71 -8.71
CA ASP A 213 12.14 26.13 -8.32
C ASP A 213 11.47 26.34 -6.96
N ILE A 214 11.21 25.23 -6.21
CA ILE A 214 10.71 25.35 -4.85
C ILE A 214 11.71 26.12 -3.97
N GLY A 215 11.23 26.88 -2.99
CA GLY A 215 12.08 27.58 -2.07
C GLY A 215 12.86 26.62 -1.14
N ARG A 216 12.96 26.94 0.13
CA ARG A 216 13.68 26.10 1.07
C ARG A 216 12.73 25.16 1.81
N ILE A 217 13.12 23.89 1.93
CA ILE A 217 12.42 22.88 2.73
C ILE A 217 13.15 22.76 4.07
N TYR A 218 12.47 23.14 5.15
CA TYR A 218 12.92 22.95 6.52
C TYR A 218 12.43 21.61 7.01
N LEU A 219 13.35 20.73 7.37
CA LEU A 219 13.03 19.37 7.82
C LEU A 219 13.18 19.24 9.31
N LEU A 220 12.05 19.13 10.04
CA LEU A 220 12.08 18.93 11.50
C LEU A 220 12.50 17.50 11.82
N VAL A 221 13.67 17.34 12.45
CA VAL A 221 14.24 16.03 12.80
C VAL A 221 14.63 16.01 14.29
N ARG A 222 14.18 14.95 14.99
CA ARG A 222 14.57 14.73 16.38
C ARG A 222 16.01 14.23 16.47
N ARG A 223 16.79 14.76 17.41
CA ARG A 223 18.07 14.14 17.80
C ARG A 223 17.84 12.86 18.61
N ASN A 224 18.79 11.96 18.59
CA ASN A 224 18.88 10.83 19.50
C ASN A 224 20.00 11.10 20.55
N ARG A 225 20.15 10.21 21.54
CA ARG A 225 21.23 10.31 22.53
C ARG A 225 22.63 10.31 21.90
N SER A 226 22.82 9.60 20.76
CA SER A 226 24.11 9.39 20.11
C SER A 226 24.23 10.01 18.73
N THR A 227 23.15 10.61 18.17
CA THR A 227 23.13 11.13 16.79
C THR A 227 22.40 12.45 16.71
N THR A 228 22.99 13.42 16.04
CA THR A 228 22.38 14.73 15.74
C THR A 228 21.24 14.60 14.74
N ALA A 229 20.43 15.64 14.61
CA ALA A 229 19.37 15.70 13.61
C ALA A 229 19.91 15.59 12.16
N LEU A 230 21.03 16.28 11.89
CA LEU A 230 21.70 16.26 10.58
C LEU A 230 22.23 14.87 10.24
N GLU A 231 22.93 14.20 11.15
CA GLU A 231 23.43 12.82 10.94
C GLU A 231 22.30 11.82 10.70
N ARG A 232 21.17 11.99 11.38
CA ARG A 232 19.98 11.16 11.15
C ARG A 232 19.42 11.36 9.75
N PHE A 233 19.31 12.60 9.29
CA PHE A 233 18.85 12.87 7.94
C PHE A 233 19.86 12.38 6.89
N GLN A 234 21.14 12.60 7.11
CA GLN A 234 22.21 12.07 6.25
C GLN A 234 22.09 10.55 6.09
N ARG A 235 21.88 9.83 7.18
CA ARG A 235 21.67 8.37 7.15
C ARG A 235 20.45 7.99 6.29
N VAL A 236 19.33 8.72 6.40
CA VAL A 236 18.15 8.48 5.56
C VAL A 236 18.46 8.66 4.08
N ILE A 237 19.20 9.69 3.71
CA ILE A 237 19.64 9.94 2.32
C ILE A 237 20.58 8.84 1.82
N GLU A 238 21.48 8.35 2.66
CA GLU A 238 22.48 7.34 2.29
C GLU A 238 21.89 5.92 2.20
N GLU A 239 20.94 5.58 3.07
CA GLU A 239 20.41 4.23 3.20
C GLU A 239 19.11 4.01 2.40
N SER A 240 18.28 5.05 2.20
CA SER A 240 17.00 4.90 1.52
C SER A 240 17.13 4.97 0.00
N PRO A 241 16.62 3.96 -0.74
CA PRO A 241 16.64 3.95 -2.19
C PRO A 241 15.75 5.04 -2.82
N VAL A 242 14.91 5.69 -2.04
CA VAL A 242 14.02 6.79 -2.48
C VAL A 242 14.80 7.91 -3.16
N PHE A 243 16.04 8.16 -2.73
CA PHE A 243 16.87 9.26 -3.22
C PHE A 243 17.87 8.85 -4.31
N GLU A 244 17.83 7.59 -4.78
CA GLU A 244 18.79 7.09 -5.79
C GLU A 244 18.67 7.84 -7.12
N ALA A 245 17.44 8.03 -7.62
CA ALA A 245 17.21 8.73 -8.87
C ALA A 245 17.66 10.20 -8.80
N LEU A 246 17.30 10.88 -7.71
CA LEU A 246 17.67 12.29 -7.48
C LEU A 246 19.20 12.42 -7.36
N ALA A 247 19.85 11.50 -6.67
CA ALA A 247 21.31 11.51 -6.55
C ALA A 247 22.02 11.19 -7.87
N ALA A 248 21.46 10.32 -8.70
CA ALA A 248 21.99 10.04 -10.04
C ALA A 248 21.86 11.27 -10.95
N GLN A 249 20.76 12.03 -10.82
CA GLN A 249 20.53 13.27 -11.57
C GLN A 249 21.57 14.36 -11.26
N HIS A 250 21.97 14.50 -10.00
CA HIS A 250 22.88 15.56 -9.55
C HIS A 250 24.36 15.12 -9.46
N GLY A 251 24.65 13.81 -9.53
CA GLY A 251 25.99 13.27 -9.47
C GLY A 251 26.79 13.75 -8.25
N GLU A 252 28.01 14.26 -8.47
CA GLU A 252 28.88 14.80 -7.41
C GLU A 252 28.31 16.06 -6.75
N GLY A 253 27.45 16.82 -7.43
CA GLY A 253 26.77 18.00 -6.91
C GLY A 253 25.61 17.70 -5.95
N PHE A 254 25.24 16.44 -5.73
CA PHE A 254 24.06 16.08 -4.97
C PHE A 254 24.07 16.60 -3.52
N ALA A 255 25.22 16.51 -2.84
CA ALA A 255 25.33 17.03 -1.47
C ALA A 255 25.18 18.54 -1.40
N GLN A 256 25.69 19.28 -2.40
CA GLN A 256 25.54 20.72 -2.51
C GLN A 256 24.07 21.09 -2.79
N PHE A 257 23.44 20.43 -3.75
CA PHE A 257 22.01 20.61 -4.06
C PHE A 257 21.13 20.44 -2.82
N LEU A 258 21.37 19.38 -2.02
CA LEU A 258 20.62 19.16 -0.80
C LEU A 258 20.85 20.29 0.23
N ARG A 259 22.08 20.76 0.43
CA ARG A 259 22.38 21.89 1.35
C ARG A 259 21.70 23.18 0.94
N GLU A 260 21.54 23.42 -0.36
CA GLU A 260 20.87 24.60 -0.88
C GLU A 260 19.36 24.55 -0.73
N ARG A 261 18.77 23.35 -0.87
CA ARG A 261 17.31 23.16 -0.88
C ARG A 261 16.73 22.69 0.45
N VAL A 262 17.49 21.98 1.27
CA VAL A 262 17.00 21.38 2.53
C VAL A 262 17.82 21.91 3.71
N GLU A 263 17.13 22.44 4.69
CA GLU A 263 17.69 22.80 5.98
C GLU A 263 17.15 21.86 7.06
N VAL A 264 18.04 21.10 7.70
CA VAL A 264 17.66 20.23 8.82
C VAL A 264 17.54 21.07 10.10
N VAL A 265 16.36 21.09 10.66
CA VAL A 265 16.04 21.81 11.89
C VAL A 265 15.89 20.80 13.01
N GLU A 266 16.70 20.94 14.05
CA GLU A 266 16.57 20.09 15.24
C GLU A 266 15.34 20.50 16.05
N GLY A 267 14.44 19.52 16.28
CA GLY A 267 13.24 19.75 17.07
C GLY A 267 12.45 18.46 17.30
N ASP A 268 11.38 18.56 18.07
CA ASP A 268 10.51 17.45 18.45
C ASP A 268 9.05 17.93 18.54
N GLY A 269 8.19 17.46 17.63
CA GLY A 269 6.77 17.83 17.60
C GLY A 269 6.02 17.53 18.92
N SER A 270 6.47 16.54 19.69
CA SER A 270 5.84 16.24 20.98
C SER A 270 6.22 17.23 22.12
N LYS A 271 7.15 18.14 21.87
CA LYS A 271 7.58 19.16 22.84
C LYS A 271 6.94 20.51 22.56
N PRO A 272 6.73 21.34 23.61
CA PRO A 272 6.29 22.71 23.44
C PRO A 272 7.13 23.45 22.41
N HIS A 273 6.47 24.29 21.61
CA HIS A 273 7.10 25.05 20.52
C HIS A 273 7.87 24.20 19.51
N LEU A 274 7.44 22.93 19.31
CA LEU A 274 8.11 21.91 18.48
C LEU A 274 9.55 21.61 18.92
N GLY A 275 9.94 21.96 20.16
CA GLY A 275 11.31 21.85 20.65
C GLY A 275 12.33 22.71 19.89
N LEU A 276 11.87 23.73 19.17
CA LEU A 276 12.71 24.66 18.41
C LEU A 276 13.40 25.68 19.32
N ALA A 277 14.64 26.06 18.98
CA ALA A 277 15.30 27.20 19.59
C ALA A 277 14.50 28.50 19.27
N PRO A 278 14.43 29.47 20.21
CA PRO A 278 13.61 30.67 20.04
C PRO A 278 13.89 31.44 18.75
N GLU A 279 15.15 31.57 18.38
CA GLU A 279 15.60 32.32 17.18
C GLU A 279 15.14 31.60 15.90
N VAL A 280 15.26 30.26 15.88
CA VAL A 280 14.81 29.43 14.76
C VAL A 280 13.29 29.51 14.63
N ARG A 281 12.57 29.40 15.76
CA ARG A 281 11.12 29.51 15.81
C ARG A 281 10.62 30.83 15.27
N GLN A 282 11.24 31.96 15.71
CA GLN A 282 10.86 33.29 15.24
C GLN A 282 11.16 33.47 13.74
N ARG A 283 12.33 33.00 13.27
CA ARG A 283 12.70 33.05 11.84
C ARG A 283 11.69 32.26 10.99
N LEU A 284 11.39 31.02 11.37
CA LEU A 284 10.46 30.17 10.64
C LEU A 284 9.04 30.74 10.68
N GLY A 285 8.58 31.25 11.82
CA GLY A 285 7.24 31.85 11.94
C GLY A 285 7.01 33.03 10.99
N ARG A 286 8.07 33.76 10.62
CA ARG A 286 8.00 34.88 9.67
C ARG A 286 8.09 34.45 8.20
N SER A 287 8.79 33.35 7.91
CA SER A 287 9.18 32.99 6.54
C SER A 287 8.40 31.84 5.92
N LEU A 288 7.72 31.01 6.72
CA LEU A 288 7.05 29.83 6.21
C LEU A 288 5.76 30.16 5.45
N ASP A 289 5.59 29.54 4.27
CA ASP A 289 4.37 29.54 3.48
C ASP A 289 3.48 28.33 3.81
N LEU A 290 4.09 27.17 4.13
CA LEU A 290 3.40 25.93 4.36
C LEU A 290 4.07 25.10 5.46
N ILE A 291 3.27 24.54 6.34
CA ILE A 291 3.65 23.52 7.30
C ILE A 291 2.98 22.22 6.87
N VAL A 292 3.77 21.15 6.73
CA VAL A 292 3.26 19.80 6.44
C VAL A 292 3.55 18.90 7.62
N ASN A 293 2.49 18.48 8.32
CA ASN A 293 2.59 17.53 9.42
C ASN A 293 2.22 16.13 8.93
N SER A 294 3.22 15.37 8.50
CA SER A 294 3.11 13.95 8.14
C SER A 294 3.62 13.03 9.25
N SER A 295 3.89 13.58 10.45
CA SER A 295 4.30 12.80 11.60
C SER A 295 3.12 12.06 12.23
N GLY A 296 3.41 10.96 12.88
CA GLY A 296 2.43 10.20 13.65
C GLY A 296 2.91 8.78 13.92
N LEU A 297 2.40 8.22 15.00
CA LEU A 297 2.57 6.81 15.33
C LEU A 297 1.41 6.04 14.70
N THR A 298 1.74 5.08 13.82
CA THR A 298 0.76 4.34 13.00
C THR A 298 0.46 2.94 13.51
N ASP A 299 1.14 2.49 14.58
CA ASP A 299 0.82 1.24 15.25
C ASP A 299 -0.64 1.25 15.72
N PHE A 300 -1.38 0.17 15.52
CA PHE A 300 -2.80 0.10 15.87
C PHE A 300 -3.04 0.19 17.38
N ASN A 301 -2.26 -0.57 18.15
CA ASN A 301 -2.38 -0.63 19.60
C ASN A 301 -1.02 -0.33 20.28
N PRO A 302 -0.54 0.91 20.19
CA PRO A 302 0.70 1.33 20.84
C PRO A 302 0.50 1.56 22.34
N ASP A 303 1.59 1.82 23.04
CA ASP A 303 1.52 2.43 24.37
C ASP A 303 0.78 3.78 24.30
N LEU A 304 -0.21 3.97 25.16
CA LEU A 304 -1.06 5.17 25.13
C LEU A 304 -0.26 6.47 25.29
N ARG A 305 0.86 6.44 26.02
CA ARG A 305 1.77 7.60 26.18
C ARG A 305 2.35 8.01 24.84
N ASP A 306 2.89 7.04 24.12
CA ASP A 306 3.53 7.26 22.82
C ASP A 306 2.49 7.74 21.77
N ALA A 307 1.30 7.16 21.80
CA ALA A 307 0.21 7.55 20.93
C ALA A 307 -0.25 8.99 21.15
N LEU A 308 -0.50 9.38 22.41
CA LEU A 308 -0.89 10.74 22.76
C LEU A 308 0.21 11.76 22.45
N ALA A 309 1.45 11.45 22.77
CA ALA A 309 2.58 12.34 22.51
C ALA A 309 2.77 12.58 20.98
N SER A 310 2.72 11.50 20.19
CA SER A 310 3.02 11.58 18.75
C SER A 310 1.85 12.10 17.91
N ASN A 311 0.61 11.76 18.26
CA ASN A 311 -0.54 12.10 17.44
C ASN A 311 -1.30 13.33 17.99
N VAL A 312 -1.63 13.36 19.27
CA VAL A 312 -2.46 14.43 19.86
C VAL A 312 -1.64 15.63 20.25
N GLN A 313 -0.65 15.43 21.12
CA GLN A 313 0.17 16.52 21.67
C GLN A 313 1.00 17.21 20.58
N ALA A 314 1.59 16.43 19.66
CA ALA A 314 2.30 16.99 18.52
C ALA A 314 1.37 17.83 17.62
N THR A 315 0.13 17.41 17.42
CA THR A 315 -0.84 18.22 16.67
C THR A 315 -1.17 19.52 17.37
N ALA A 316 -1.38 19.51 18.69
CA ALA A 316 -1.62 20.73 19.46
C ALA A 316 -0.45 21.72 19.33
N HIS A 317 0.79 21.26 19.49
CA HIS A 317 1.97 22.12 19.34
C HIS A 317 2.18 22.65 17.91
N VAL A 318 1.79 21.86 16.88
CA VAL A 318 1.78 22.35 15.50
C VAL A 318 0.75 23.45 15.31
N LEU A 319 -0.45 23.31 15.89
CA LEU A 319 -1.49 24.34 15.83
C LEU A 319 -1.06 25.61 16.57
N ASP A 320 -0.44 25.49 17.75
CA ASP A 320 0.13 26.64 18.47
C ASP A 320 1.15 27.38 17.58
N PHE A 321 2.05 26.64 16.90
CA PHE A 321 3.03 27.23 16.01
C PHE A 321 2.41 27.86 14.76
N VAL A 322 1.35 27.25 14.18
CA VAL A 322 0.57 27.85 13.07
C VAL A 322 -0.02 29.19 13.51
N GLY A 323 -0.52 29.28 14.74
CA GLY A 323 -1.05 30.54 15.31
C GLY A 323 0.01 31.64 15.49
N GLU A 324 1.29 31.27 15.62
CA GLU A 324 2.42 32.20 15.71
C GLU A 324 2.95 32.63 14.33
N CYS A 325 2.66 31.87 13.27
CA CYS A 325 3.14 32.16 11.92
C CYS A 325 2.40 33.32 11.29
N SER A 326 3.13 34.15 10.53
CA SER A 326 2.54 35.33 9.86
C SER A 326 1.51 34.97 8.78
N HIS A 327 1.72 33.86 8.05
CA HIS A 327 0.88 33.48 6.90
C HIS A 327 0.89 32.00 6.54
N ALA A 328 1.60 31.16 7.30
CA ALA A 328 1.75 29.75 6.95
C ALA A 328 0.40 29.00 6.89
N ALA A 329 0.23 28.20 5.85
CA ALA A 329 -0.84 27.23 5.75
C ALA A 329 -0.44 25.91 6.43
N LEU A 330 -1.40 25.05 6.78
CA LEU A 330 -1.16 23.73 7.37
C LEU A 330 -1.79 22.62 6.52
N LEU A 331 -0.98 21.65 6.10
CA LEU A 331 -1.38 20.35 5.61
C LEU A 331 -1.15 19.32 6.72
N HIS A 332 -2.23 18.74 7.27
CA HIS A 332 -2.14 17.76 8.33
C HIS A 332 -2.55 16.37 7.86
N LEU A 333 -1.65 15.37 7.95
CA LEU A 333 -1.96 13.99 7.62
C LEU A 333 -2.70 13.30 8.76
N SER A 334 -3.91 12.84 8.46
CA SER A 334 -4.75 11.99 9.28
C SER A 334 -4.88 10.59 8.64
N THR A 335 -6.07 10.02 8.65
CA THR A 335 -6.41 8.75 7.99
C THR A 335 -7.90 8.70 7.65
N CYS A 336 -8.29 8.02 6.58
CA CYS A 336 -9.69 7.74 6.29
C CYS A 336 -10.39 7.00 7.45
N TYR A 337 -9.65 6.21 8.20
CA TYR A 337 -10.17 5.34 9.26
C TYR A 337 -10.50 6.05 10.58
N VAL A 338 -10.36 7.38 10.68
CA VAL A 338 -10.88 8.18 11.81
C VAL A 338 -12.39 8.07 11.97
N ILE A 339 -13.08 7.63 10.91
CA ILE A 339 -14.52 7.42 10.93
C ILE A 339 -14.96 6.28 11.87
N GLY A 340 -14.04 5.36 12.22
CA GLY A 340 -14.28 4.25 13.14
C GLY A 340 -15.31 3.24 12.65
N TYR A 341 -16.10 2.68 13.58
CA TYR A 341 -17.12 1.68 13.25
C TYR A 341 -18.34 2.33 12.58
N ARG A 342 -18.36 2.32 11.27
CA ARG A 342 -19.44 2.86 10.45
C ARG A 342 -19.46 2.14 9.09
N ASP A 343 -20.65 1.99 8.51
CA ASP A 343 -20.83 1.48 7.15
C ASP A 343 -21.23 2.59 6.18
N GLY A 344 -20.98 2.35 4.89
CA GLY A 344 -21.43 3.16 3.79
C GLY A 344 -20.50 4.30 3.40
N ARG A 345 -21.08 5.29 2.74
CA ARG A 345 -20.33 6.42 2.17
C ARG A 345 -19.81 7.38 3.22
N VAL A 346 -18.53 7.68 3.15
CA VAL A 346 -17.81 8.59 4.06
C VAL A 346 -17.49 9.87 3.33
N LEU A 347 -18.10 10.97 3.77
CA LEU A 347 -17.93 12.30 3.16
C LEU A 347 -16.66 13.00 3.66
N GLU A 348 -16.20 13.98 2.90
CA GLU A 348 -15.03 14.81 3.20
C GLU A 348 -15.41 15.95 4.16
N GLU A 349 -15.80 15.59 5.39
CA GLU A 349 -16.30 16.51 6.44
C GLU A 349 -15.40 16.48 7.67
N LEU A 350 -15.37 17.59 8.41
CA LEU A 350 -14.63 17.75 9.67
C LEU A 350 -15.63 18.13 10.78
N PRO A 351 -16.40 17.17 11.31
CA PRO A 351 -17.39 17.44 12.35
C PRO A 351 -16.70 17.77 13.68
N LYS A 352 -17.33 18.64 14.46
CA LYS A 352 -16.86 19.02 15.80
C LYS A 352 -17.11 17.90 16.79
N ASN A 353 -16.11 17.61 17.64
CA ASN A 353 -16.21 16.64 18.73
C ASN A 353 -16.83 15.29 18.30
N PHE A 354 -16.39 14.80 17.15
CA PHE A 354 -16.90 13.58 16.55
C PHE A 354 -16.44 12.32 17.30
N THR A 355 -17.37 11.41 17.53
CA THR A 355 -17.09 10.01 17.86
C THR A 355 -17.93 9.09 16.99
N PRO A 356 -17.39 7.94 16.53
CA PRO A 356 -18.16 6.99 15.74
C PRO A 356 -19.38 6.43 16.51
N ALA A 357 -19.26 6.29 17.84
CA ALA A 357 -20.37 5.85 18.70
C ALA A 357 -21.45 6.92 18.91
N GLY A 358 -21.26 8.15 18.39
CA GLY A 358 -22.25 9.23 18.54
C GLY A 358 -22.43 9.72 19.98
N ALA A 359 -21.37 9.71 20.79
CA ALA A 359 -21.42 10.15 22.19
C ALA A 359 -21.76 11.64 22.28
N ALA A 360 -22.97 11.96 22.73
CA ALA A 360 -23.53 13.31 22.68
C ALA A 360 -22.72 14.37 23.48
N ASN A 361 -22.01 13.95 24.52
CA ASN A 361 -21.24 14.85 25.40
C ASN A 361 -19.73 14.70 25.19
N PHE A 362 -19.28 14.15 24.04
CA PHE A 362 -17.86 14.03 23.77
C PHE A 362 -17.24 15.40 23.54
N ASP A 363 -16.14 15.64 24.25
CA ASP A 363 -15.27 16.80 24.08
C ASP A 363 -13.83 16.32 24.00
N ALA A 364 -13.17 16.59 22.89
CA ALA A 364 -11.84 16.07 22.59
C ALA A 364 -10.77 16.56 23.55
N GLU A 365 -10.85 17.80 24.04
CA GLU A 365 -9.88 18.34 25.00
C GLU A 365 -10.05 17.70 26.38
N LYS A 366 -11.30 17.55 26.83
CA LYS A 366 -11.59 16.85 28.10
C LYS A 366 -11.20 15.39 28.03
N GLU A 367 -11.45 14.74 26.91
CA GLU A 367 -11.02 13.36 26.70
C GLU A 367 -9.50 13.22 26.74
N TRP A 368 -8.79 14.12 26.07
CA TRP A 368 -7.32 14.14 26.14
C TRP A 368 -6.80 14.30 27.55
N GLN A 369 -7.38 15.22 28.35
CA GLN A 369 -7.03 15.39 29.76
C GLN A 369 -7.38 14.15 30.61
N SER A 370 -8.50 13.48 30.31
CA SER A 370 -8.88 12.24 30.97
C SER A 370 -7.85 11.12 30.70
N LEU A 371 -7.43 10.98 29.44
CA LEU A 371 -6.41 9.99 29.07
C LEU A 371 -5.05 10.29 29.72
N LYS A 372 -4.68 11.56 29.89
CA LYS A 372 -3.46 11.94 30.65
C LYS A 372 -3.58 11.54 32.13
N ARG A 373 -4.73 11.77 32.76
CA ARG A 373 -4.95 11.32 34.15
C ARG A 373 -4.86 9.81 34.26
N LEU A 374 -5.48 9.07 33.35
CA LEU A 374 -5.40 7.61 33.30
C LEU A 374 -3.94 7.10 33.21
N ILE A 375 -3.09 7.77 32.43
CA ILE A 375 -1.67 7.46 32.34
C ILE A 375 -1.01 7.66 33.71
N HIS A 376 -1.16 8.82 34.35
CA HIS A 376 -0.57 9.11 35.65
C HIS A 376 -1.04 8.14 36.75
N GLU A 377 -2.32 7.80 36.78
CA GLU A 377 -2.88 6.82 37.72
C GLU A 377 -2.28 5.42 37.50
N THR A 378 -2.12 5.02 36.23
CA THR A 378 -1.53 3.72 35.87
C THR A 378 -0.01 3.68 36.21
N GLU A 379 0.69 4.79 36.01
CA GLU A 379 2.10 4.94 36.38
C GLU A 379 2.29 4.89 37.91
N ALA A 380 1.45 5.61 38.65
CA ALA A 380 1.47 5.58 40.12
C ALA A 380 1.18 4.16 40.64
N ARG A 381 0.19 3.47 40.03
CA ARG A 381 -0.11 2.08 40.39
C ARG A 381 1.06 1.12 40.10
N ALA A 382 1.82 1.34 39.05
CA ALA A 382 2.99 0.51 38.72
C ALA A 382 4.12 0.64 39.76
N GLU A 383 4.10 1.70 40.59
CA GLU A 383 5.03 1.94 41.72
C GLU A 383 4.48 1.43 43.07
N SER A 384 3.20 0.96 43.12
CA SER A 384 2.63 0.51 44.37
C SER A 384 3.31 -0.74 44.92
N PRO A 385 3.45 -0.89 46.26
CA PRO A 385 4.05 -2.08 46.87
C PRO A 385 3.39 -3.39 46.45
N GLU A 386 2.07 -3.37 46.26
CA GLU A 386 1.28 -4.50 45.83
C GLU A 386 1.73 -5.03 44.45
N ILE A 387 1.83 -4.14 43.44
CA ILE A 387 2.25 -4.52 42.08
C ILE A 387 3.72 -4.91 42.05
N LEU A 388 4.58 -4.22 42.81
CA LEU A 388 6.00 -4.57 42.88
C LEU A 388 6.19 -5.97 43.46
N GLU A 389 5.41 -6.37 44.51
CA GLU A 389 5.48 -7.70 45.07
C GLU A 389 4.93 -8.78 44.11
N GLU A 390 3.85 -8.49 43.39
CA GLU A 390 3.33 -9.37 42.28
C GLU A 390 4.43 -9.61 41.24
N LEU A 391 5.11 -8.53 40.78
CA LEU A 391 6.16 -8.62 39.77
C LEU A 391 7.40 -9.33 40.27
N ARG A 392 7.71 -9.21 41.59
CA ARG A 392 8.77 -9.97 42.26
C ARG A 392 8.43 -11.46 42.29
N GLY A 393 7.21 -11.81 42.69
CA GLY A 393 6.72 -13.22 42.68
C GLY A 393 6.76 -13.84 41.27
N TYR A 394 6.39 -13.04 40.24
CA TYR A 394 6.49 -13.49 38.87
C TYR A 394 7.94 -13.70 38.39
N ALA A 395 8.87 -12.79 38.79
CA ALA A 395 10.27 -12.93 38.48
C ALA A 395 10.86 -14.20 39.12
N MET A 396 10.53 -14.48 40.38
CA MET A 396 10.99 -15.66 41.12
C MET A 396 10.44 -16.98 40.52
N LYS A 397 9.15 -17.04 40.17
CA LYS A 397 8.51 -18.24 39.55
C LYS A 397 9.12 -18.65 38.21
N LYS A 398 9.49 -17.67 37.38
CA LYS A 398 10.06 -17.93 36.06
C LYS A 398 11.49 -18.47 36.15
N GLU A 399 12.17 -18.30 37.25
CA GLU A 399 13.58 -18.61 37.48
C GLU A 399 13.86 -19.81 38.41
N HIS A 400 12.83 -20.43 38.98
CA HIS A 400 12.99 -21.80 39.50
C HIS A 400 13.46 -22.79 38.42
N ALA A 401 13.38 -22.35 37.11
CA ALA A 401 13.93 -23.07 35.97
C ALA A 401 15.39 -22.69 35.61
N ALA A 402 15.96 -21.62 36.22
CA ALA A 402 17.34 -21.16 35.99
C ALA A 402 17.94 -20.73 37.35
N LYS A 403 18.86 -21.53 37.86
CA LYS A 403 19.57 -21.31 39.13
C LYS A 403 20.24 -19.92 39.15
N ASP A 404 20.09 -19.22 40.30
CA ASP A 404 20.84 -18.05 40.78
C ASP A 404 20.49 -16.66 40.22
N LEU A 405 19.41 -16.05 40.77
CA LEU A 405 19.24 -14.60 40.72
C LEU A 405 19.16 -14.02 42.14
N HIS A 406 20.22 -13.34 42.55
CA HIS A 406 20.25 -12.62 43.79
C HIS A 406 20.64 -11.15 43.56
N GLY A 407 20.12 -10.24 44.39
CA GLY A 407 20.49 -8.84 44.40
C GLY A 407 20.17 -8.04 43.15
N ALA A 408 21.16 -7.36 42.56
CA ALA A 408 21.01 -6.43 41.43
C ALA A 408 20.38 -7.06 40.17
N SER A 409 20.52 -8.38 39.97
CA SER A 409 19.89 -9.10 38.81
C SER A 409 18.40 -9.21 38.99
N LEU A 410 17.89 -9.53 40.17
CA LEU A 410 16.46 -9.61 40.48
C LEU A 410 15.80 -8.22 40.34
N GLU A 411 16.44 -7.17 40.88
CA GLU A 411 15.92 -5.79 40.72
C GLU A 411 15.83 -5.36 39.28
N ASN A 412 16.85 -5.66 38.46
CA ASN A 412 16.79 -5.40 37.03
C ASN A 412 15.64 -6.16 36.33
N GLN A 413 15.37 -7.40 36.74
CA GLN A 413 14.27 -8.19 36.20
C GLN A 413 12.92 -7.61 36.62
N ILE A 414 12.74 -7.24 37.88
CA ILE A 414 11.54 -6.56 38.38
C ILE A 414 11.31 -5.26 37.58
N ARG A 415 12.36 -4.44 37.39
CA ARG A 415 12.27 -3.22 36.56
C ARG A 415 11.84 -3.51 35.13
N LYS A 416 12.41 -4.53 34.48
CA LYS A 416 11.99 -4.96 33.12
C LYS A 416 10.53 -5.44 33.09
N ASN A 417 10.13 -6.22 34.09
CA ASN A 417 8.76 -6.70 34.21
C ASN A 417 7.78 -5.56 34.44
N ARG A 418 8.14 -4.56 35.29
CA ARG A 418 7.34 -3.35 35.52
C ARG A 418 7.14 -2.55 34.25
N VAL A 419 8.20 -2.30 33.45
CA VAL A 419 8.10 -1.61 32.17
C VAL A 419 7.15 -2.35 31.21
N ARG A 420 7.24 -3.69 31.17
CA ARG A 420 6.33 -4.50 30.33
C ARG A 420 4.89 -4.45 30.81
N TRP A 421 4.69 -4.57 32.14
CA TRP A 421 3.37 -4.50 32.77
C TRP A 421 2.70 -3.16 32.48
N LEU A 422 3.42 -2.05 32.70
CA LEU A 422 2.94 -0.70 32.46
C LEU A 422 2.56 -0.51 30.98
N ARG A 423 3.46 -0.89 30.07
CA ARG A 423 3.19 -0.83 28.62
C ARG A 423 1.93 -1.62 28.26
N GLN A 424 1.79 -2.84 28.75
CA GLN A 424 0.63 -3.67 28.47
C GLN A 424 -0.66 -3.02 29.01
N LYS A 425 -0.65 -2.54 30.25
CA LYS A 425 -1.82 -1.88 30.86
C LYS A 425 -2.24 -0.62 30.12
N LEU A 426 -1.31 0.20 29.68
CA LEU A 426 -1.59 1.41 28.93
C LEU A 426 -2.06 1.10 27.50
N THR A 427 -1.50 0.06 26.86
CA THR A 427 -1.99 -0.43 25.57
C THR A 427 -3.44 -0.93 25.67
N ASP A 428 -3.75 -1.75 26.68
CA ASP A 428 -5.08 -2.28 26.91
C ASP A 428 -6.10 -1.18 27.24
N ALA A 429 -5.69 -0.19 28.05
CA ALA A 429 -6.53 0.95 28.42
C ALA A 429 -6.86 1.83 27.19
N GLY A 430 -5.87 2.15 26.37
CA GLY A 430 -6.05 2.90 25.13
C GLY A 430 -6.99 2.18 24.15
N THR A 431 -6.79 0.88 23.94
CA THR A 431 -7.63 0.06 23.06
C THR A 431 -9.07 -0.03 23.58
N ARG A 432 -9.26 -0.24 24.88
CA ARG A 432 -10.60 -0.29 25.51
C ARG A 432 -11.32 1.04 25.32
N ARG A 433 -10.65 2.15 25.61
CA ARG A 433 -11.25 3.48 25.47
C ARG A 433 -11.59 3.80 24.02
N ALA A 434 -10.74 3.42 23.07
CA ALA A 434 -11.06 3.55 21.66
C ALA A 434 -12.36 2.82 21.29
N ASN A 435 -12.50 1.57 21.72
CA ASN A 435 -13.70 0.76 21.45
C ASN A 435 -14.96 1.34 22.09
N GLU A 436 -14.88 1.86 23.32
CA GLU A 436 -16.01 2.53 24.00
C GLU A 436 -16.52 3.73 23.20
N LEU A 437 -15.65 4.45 22.52
CA LEU A 437 -15.97 5.62 21.70
C LEU A 437 -16.27 5.28 20.23
N GLY A 438 -16.19 4.00 19.85
CA GLY A 438 -16.50 3.50 18.50
C GLY A 438 -15.32 3.47 17.54
N TRP A 439 -14.09 3.62 18.03
CA TRP A 439 -12.89 3.41 17.23
C TRP A 439 -12.30 2.01 17.43
N PRO A 440 -11.76 1.36 16.37
CA PRO A 440 -11.25 -0.01 16.47
C PRO A 440 -9.95 -0.12 17.25
N ASN A 441 -9.19 0.97 17.43
CA ASN A 441 -7.86 0.95 18.06
C ASN A 441 -7.42 2.34 18.53
N THR A 442 -6.34 2.37 19.32
CA THR A 442 -5.76 3.60 19.89
C THR A 442 -5.28 4.58 18.80
N TYR A 443 -4.78 4.06 17.67
CA TYR A 443 -4.34 4.91 16.55
C TYR A 443 -5.47 5.78 16.01
N THR A 444 -6.59 5.16 15.66
CA THR A 444 -7.74 5.89 15.10
C THR A 444 -8.41 6.82 16.11
N LEU A 445 -8.45 6.45 17.40
CA LEU A 445 -8.88 7.33 18.49
C LEU A 445 -8.02 8.59 18.55
N THR A 446 -6.69 8.44 18.59
CA THR A 446 -5.78 9.59 18.73
C THR A 446 -5.78 10.50 17.49
N LYS A 447 -5.96 9.94 16.29
CA LYS A 447 -6.17 10.72 15.07
C LYS A 447 -7.52 11.45 15.10
N GLY A 448 -8.59 10.83 15.60
CA GLY A 448 -9.90 11.47 15.77
C GLY A 448 -9.86 12.65 16.74
N ILE A 449 -9.18 12.50 17.89
CA ILE A 449 -8.93 13.60 18.84
C ILE A 449 -8.16 14.73 18.14
N SER A 450 -7.11 14.41 17.38
CA SER A 450 -6.30 15.40 16.65
C SER A 450 -7.12 16.22 15.66
N GLU A 451 -8.01 15.58 14.90
CA GLU A 451 -8.91 16.28 13.97
C GLU A 451 -9.90 17.18 14.72
N SER A 452 -10.41 16.76 15.88
CA SER A 452 -11.27 17.59 16.71
C SER A 452 -10.52 18.81 17.26
N LEU A 453 -9.24 18.70 17.62
CA LEU A 453 -8.42 19.86 18.02
C LEU A 453 -8.23 20.83 16.84
N ILE A 454 -7.99 20.33 15.62
CA ILE A 454 -7.92 21.16 14.40
C ILE A 454 -9.26 21.88 14.19
N ARG A 455 -10.38 21.17 14.34
CA ARG A 455 -11.70 21.79 14.21
C ARG A 455 -11.93 22.90 15.25
N ASN A 456 -11.57 22.65 16.50
CA ASN A 456 -11.66 23.63 17.57
C ASN A 456 -10.76 24.87 17.31
N PHE A 457 -9.58 24.65 16.71
CA PHE A 457 -8.71 25.74 16.29
C PHE A 457 -9.34 26.57 15.16
N LEU A 458 -9.94 25.93 14.16
CA LEU A 458 -10.63 26.59 13.05
C LEU A 458 -11.87 27.37 13.50
N ASP A 459 -12.57 26.93 14.55
CA ASP A 459 -13.69 27.67 15.13
C ASP A 459 -13.22 29.01 15.75
N ARG A 460 -11.98 29.05 16.27
CA ARG A 460 -11.36 30.28 16.83
C ARG A 460 -10.63 31.12 15.79
N SER A 461 -10.18 30.50 14.69
CA SER A 461 -9.39 31.11 13.62
C SER A 461 -9.93 30.67 12.24
N PRO A 462 -11.12 31.18 11.83
CA PRO A 462 -11.81 30.71 10.61
C PRO A 462 -11.01 30.91 9.31
N ASP A 463 -10.18 31.94 9.29
CA ASP A 463 -9.37 32.33 8.11
C ASP A 463 -8.08 31.52 7.98
N ALA A 464 -7.76 30.68 8.97
CA ALA A 464 -6.56 29.83 8.91
C ALA A 464 -6.67 28.85 7.75
N ALA A 465 -5.64 28.82 6.91
CA ALA A 465 -5.57 27.88 5.80
C ALA A 465 -5.09 26.50 6.30
N ILE A 466 -6.01 25.66 6.66
CA ILE A 466 -5.73 24.31 7.16
C ILE A 466 -6.50 23.29 6.34
N ALA A 467 -5.82 22.25 5.90
CA ALA A 467 -6.40 21.06 5.28
C ALA A 467 -6.01 19.80 6.03
N VAL A 468 -6.99 18.98 6.35
CA VAL A 468 -6.83 17.62 6.87
C VAL A 468 -6.81 16.67 5.68
N VAL A 469 -5.74 15.90 5.55
CA VAL A 469 -5.55 14.90 4.49
C VAL A 469 -5.68 13.51 5.10
N ARG A 470 -6.61 12.73 4.59
CA ARG A 470 -6.92 11.38 5.06
C ARG A 470 -6.57 10.34 4.00
N PRO A 471 -5.35 9.78 4.00
CA PRO A 471 -5.06 8.63 3.16
C PRO A 471 -5.82 7.39 3.64
N SER A 472 -6.17 6.51 2.70
CA SER A 472 -6.59 5.14 3.00
C SER A 472 -5.37 4.26 3.36
N ILE A 473 -5.38 2.96 3.08
CA ILE A 473 -4.22 2.09 3.36
C ILE A 473 -3.13 2.36 2.33
N VAL A 474 -2.06 3.04 2.77
CA VAL A 474 -0.95 3.42 1.90
C VAL A 474 0.02 2.27 1.70
N GLU A 475 0.28 1.92 0.45
CA GLU A 475 1.05 0.75 0.07
C GLU A 475 2.08 1.06 -1.04
N THR A 476 2.64 0.01 -1.63
CA THR A 476 3.68 0.01 -2.66
C THR A 476 3.45 1.04 -3.78
N SER A 477 4.50 1.72 -4.22
CA SER A 477 4.48 2.68 -5.32
C SER A 477 4.19 2.04 -6.69
N ILE A 478 3.55 2.79 -7.58
CA ILE A 478 3.31 2.42 -8.99
C ILE A 478 4.23 3.15 -9.97
N GLY A 479 5.02 4.10 -9.50
CA GLY A 479 5.92 4.88 -10.36
C GLY A 479 7.04 5.56 -9.59
N GLN A 480 6.73 6.38 -8.61
CA GLN A 480 7.68 7.16 -7.83
C GLN A 480 7.80 6.66 -6.39
N PRO A 481 9.03 6.57 -5.84
CA PRO A 481 10.35 6.94 -6.40
C PRO A 481 10.81 6.00 -7.52
N PHE A 482 10.29 4.78 -7.58
CA PHE A 482 10.40 3.80 -8.64
C PHE A 482 9.35 2.70 -8.45
N LEU A 483 9.03 1.99 -9.53
CA LEU A 483 8.04 0.94 -9.54
C LEU A 483 8.33 -0.14 -8.47
N GLY A 484 7.36 -0.43 -7.62
CA GLY A 484 7.48 -1.47 -6.61
C GLY A 484 8.33 -1.08 -5.39
N TRP A 485 8.52 0.21 -5.11
CA TRP A 485 9.14 0.60 -3.85
C TRP A 485 8.19 0.40 -2.66
N ASN A 486 8.75 -0.12 -1.58
CA ASN A 486 8.10 -0.24 -0.29
C ASN A 486 9.15 -0.20 0.83
N GLU A 487 8.75 0.03 2.07
CA GLU A 487 9.67 0.06 3.21
C GLU A 487 8.96 -0.26 4.52
N GLY A 488 9.60 -1.05 5.35
CA GLY A 488 9.03 -1.47 6.63
C GLY A 488 7.99 -2.59 6.48
N ILE A 489 7.22 -2.80 7.54
CA ILE A 489 6.10 -3.75 7.54
C ILE A 489 4.80 -2.96 7.45
N ASN A 490 4.25 -2.85 6.26
CA ASN A 490 3.01 -2.14 6.00
C ASN A 490 1.79 -2.95 6.42
N THR A 491 0.62 -2.30 6.40
CA THR A 491 -0.65 -2.86 6.87
C THR A 491 -1.01 -4.17 6.20
N SER A 492 -0.90 -4.26 4.85
CA SER A 492 -1.25 -5.48 4.10
C SER A 492 -0.18 -6.58 4.18
N ALA A 493 1.08 -6.23 4.49
CA ALA A 493 2.22 -7.13 4.41
C ALA A 493 2.06 -8.38 5.28
N SER A 494 1.61 -8.22 6.52
CA SER A 494 1.45 -9.32 7.46
C SER A 494 0.38 -10.33 7.04
N LEU A 495 -0.78 -9.85 6.56
CA LEU A 495 -1.86 -10.72 6.06
C LEU A 495 -1.46 -11.35 4.72
N SER A 496 -0.82 -10.60 3.85
CA SER A 496 -0.31 -11.12 2.58
C SER A 496 0.75 -12.20 2.82
N TYR A 497 1.69 -11.96 3.74
CA TYR A 497 2.67 -12.98 4.14
C TYR A 497 1.98 -14.26 4.62
N LEU A 498 0.98 -14.13 5.49
CA LEU A 498 0.22 -15.25 6.03
C LEU A 498 -0.44 -16.07 4.90
N LEU A 499 -1.08 -15.41 3.93
CA LEU A 499 -1.67 -16.05 2.75
C LEU A 499 -0.64 -16.69 1.82
N GLY A 500 0.62 -16.30 1.90
CA GLY A 500 1.75 -16.94 1.22
C GLY A 500 2.25 -18.23 1.87
N THR A 501 1.81 -18.54 3.10
CA THR A 501 2.15 -19.80 3.81
C THR A 501 1.14 -20.92 3.49
N PHE A 502 1.02 -21.94 4.32
CA PHE A 502 -0.06 -22.92 4.23
C PHE A 502 -1.37 -22.44 4.83
N PHE A 503 -1.36 -21.34 5.56
CA PHE A 503 -2.57 -20.67 6.02
C PHE A 503 -3.16 -19.85 4.85
N ARG A 504 -4.39 -20.20 4.42
CA ARG A 504 -4.98 -19.69 3.18
C ARG A 504 -6.38 -19.09 3.35
N GLN A 505 -6.88 -19.00 4.57
CA GLN A 505 -8.24 -18.58 4.84
C GLN A 505 -8.27 -17.24 5.57
N LEU A 506 -8.96 -16.26 5.02
CA LEU A 506 -9.25 -15.00 5.71
C LEU A 506 -10.76 -14.80 5.81
N PRO A 507 -11.26 -14.36 6.99
CA PRO A 507 -12.67 -14.01 7.13
C PRO A 507 -12.96 -12.69 6.42
N THR A 508 -14.04 -12.66 5.64
CA THR A 508 -14.52 -11.43 5.00
C THR A 508 -15.99 -11.55 4.60
N THR A 509 -16.59 -10.44 4.18
CA THR A 509 -17.94 -10.37 3.61
C THR A 509 -17.89 -10.12 2.10
N GLU A 510 -19.05 -10.25 1.43
CA GLU A 510 -19.15 -10.00 -0.01
C GLU A 510 -19.10 -8.51 -0.37
N ARG A 511 -19.42 -7.62 0.59
CA ARG A 511 -19.51 -6.19 0.37
C ARG A 511 -18.24 -5.43 0.71
N LYS A 512 -17.38 -6.02 1.53
CA LYS A 512 -16.18 -5.35 2.03
C LYS A 512 -15.26 -4.92 0.90
N CYS A 513 -14.98 -3.62 0.83
CA CYS A 513 -13.96 -3.04 -0.03
C CYS A 513 -12.68 -2.83 0.80
N LEU A 514 -11.54 -3.25 0.28
CA LEU A 514 -10.23 -2.92 0.82
C LEU A 514 -9.71 -1.69 0.08
N ASP A 515 -9.76 -0.54 0.74
CA ASP A 515 -9.27 0.69 0.13
C ASP A 515 -7.77 0.81 0.31
N LEU A 516 -7.04 0.51 -0.75
CA LEU A 516 -5.60 0.63 -0.86
C LEU A 516 -5.23 1.76 -1.82
N ILE A 517 -4.17 2.48 -1.49
CA ILE A 517 -3.66 3.55 -2.34
C ILE A 517 -2.13 3.48 -2.44
N PRO A 518 -1.54 3.55 -3.64
CA PRO A 518 -0.11 3.65 -3.82
C PRO A 518 0.45 4.94 -3.19
N VAL A 519 1.65 4.83 -2.58
CA VAL A 519 2.26 5.96 -1.85
C VAL A 519 2.54 7.17 -2.74
N ASP A 520 2.90 6.95 -3.98
CA ASP A 520 3.15 8.04 -4.95
C ASP A 520 1.86 8.76 -5.35
N LEU A 521 0.73 8.06 -5.42
CA LEU A 521 -0.55 8.73 -5.64
C LEU A 521 -0.95 9.58 -4.41
N VAL A 522 -0.64 9.12 -3.18
CA VAL A 522 -0.79 9.94 -1.97
C VAL A 522 0.08 11.19 -2.06
N CYS A 523 1.34 11.05 -2.47
CA CYS A 523 2.26 12.18 -2.61
C CYS A 523 1.79 13.19 -3.67
N ARG A 524 1.25 12.74 -4.81
CA ARG A 524 0.63 13.62 -5.82
C ARG A 524 -0.57 14.38 -5.23
N GLY A 525 -1.45 13.69 -4.51
CA GLY A 525 -2.57 14.32 -3.80
C GLY A 525 -2.09 15.39 -2.81
N MET A 526 -1.05 15.10 -2.01
CA MET A 526 -0.44 16.07 -1.08
C MET A 526 0.11 17.30 -1.81
N THR A 527 0.76 17.12 -2.96
CA THR A 527 1.31 18.24 -3.76
C THR A 527 0.21 19.14 -4.31
N LEU A 528 -0.88 18.57 -4.82
CA LEU A 528 -2.09 19.30 -5.24
C LEU A 528 -2.70 20.12 -4.10
N ILE A 529 -2.85 19.47 -2.92
CA ILE A 529 -3.40 20.11 -1.73
C ILE A 529 -2.48 21.23 -1.22
N ALA A 530 -1.15 21.02 -1.26
CA ALA A 530 -0.17 22.03 -0.92
C ALA A 530 -0.30 23.28 -1.81
N ALA A 531 -0.40 23.09 -3.14
CA ALA A 531 -0.64 24.18 -4.09
C ALA A 531 -1.98 24.90 -3.82
N ALA A 532 -3.04 24.15 -3.52
CA ALA A 532 -4.35 24.72 -3.17
C ALA A 532 -4.32 25.52 -1.85
N LEU A 533 -3.55 25.08 -0.85
CA LEU A 533 -3.38 25.74 0.44
C LEU A 533 -2.67 27.08 0.29
N VAL A 534 -1.54 27.12 -0.38
CA VAL A 534 -0.76 28.36 -0.54
C VAL A 534 -1.48 29.39 -1.42
N THR A 535 -2.36 28.93 -2.32
CA THR A 535 -3.22 29.80 -3.15
C THR A 535 -4.59 30.07 -2.54
N ARG A 536 -4.86 29.62 -1.31
CA ARG A 536 -6.14 29.78 -0.61
C ARG A 536 -7.35 29.22 -1.37
N ARG A 537 -7.16 28.16 -2.17
CA ARG A 537 -8.19 27.49 -2.98
C ARG A 537 -8.57 26.11 -2.42
N HIS A 538 -8.19 25.82 -1.20
CA HIS A 538 -8.32 24.49 -0.55
C HIS A 538 -9.70 24.25 0.05
N ALA A 539 -10.09 22.96 0.12
CA ALA A 539 -11.12 22.44 0.99
C ALA A 539 -10.54 22.09 2.37
N ARG A 540 -11.40 21.94 3.38
CA ARG A 540 -10.96 21.60 4.76
C ARG A 540 -10.52 20.14 4.93
N VAL A 541 -11.08 19.24 4.13
CA VAL A 541 -10.78 17.80 4.20
C VAL A 541 -10.54 17.26 2.79
N TYR A 542 -9.56 16.39 2.68
CA TYR A 542 -9.29 15.61 1.48
C TYR A 542 -9.10 14.14 1.85
N GLN A 543 -9.86 13.26 1.24
CA GLN A 543 -9.63 11.83 1.32
C GLN A 543 -8.82 11.38 0.09
N LEU A 544 -7.73 10.67 0.34
CA LEU A 544 -6.93 10.06 -0.70
C LEU A 544 -7.22 8.56 -0.69
N ALA A 545 -8.18 8.17 -1.53
CA ALA A 545 -8.82 6.86 -1.48
C ALA A 545 -9.21 6.38 -2.89
N THR A 546 -9.52 5.11 -3.02
CA THR A 546 -9.83 4.45 -4.30
C THR A 546 -11.24 3.86 -4.35
N SER A 547 -11.89 3.66 -3.21
CA SER A 547 -13.12 2.86 -3.09
C SER A 547 -14.33 3.39 -3.88
N VAL A 548 -14.44 4.72 -4.10
CA VAL A 548 -15.53 5.28 -4.92
C VAL A 548 -15.23 5.13 -6.42
N THR A 549 -13.98 5.41 -6.84
CA THR A 549 -13.64 5.54 -8.26
C THR A 549 -13.09 4.27 -8.88
N ASN A 550 -12.42 3.44 -8.09
CA ASN A 550 -11.80 2.18 -8.53
C ASN A 550 -11.78 1.15 -7.40
N PRO A 551 -12.94 0.63 -6.98
CA PRO A 551 -13.02 -0.28 -5.85
C PRO A 551 -12.30 -1.61 -6.10
N CYS A 552 -11.56 -2.09 -5.10
CA CYS A 552 -11.06 -3.46 -5.03
C CYS A 552 -11.71 -4.16 -3.83
N ASP A 553 -12.67 -5.06 -4.10
CA ASP A 553 -13.33 -5.79 -3.02
C ASP A 553 -12.36 -6.75 -2.31
N MET A 554 -12.64 -7.07 -1.05
CA MET A 554 -11.77 -7.89 -0.23
C MET A 554 -11.62 -9.33 -0.74
N ARG A 555 -12.64 -9.87 -1.40
CA ARG A 555 -12.57 -11.22 -2.00
C ARG A 555 -11.58 -11.23 -3.15
N ARG A 556 -11.65 -10.21 -4.01
CA ARG A 556 -10.72 -10.02 -5.11
C ARG A 556 -9.29 -9.80 -4.60
N SER A 557 -9.11 -8.98 -3.57
CA SER A 557 -7.80 -8.74 -2.94
C SER A 557 -7.16 -10.01 -2.39
N ILE A 558 -7.96 -10.88 -1.72
CA ILE A 558 -7.49 -12.18 -1.23
C ILE A 558 -7.11 -13.09 -2.40
N GLU A 559 -7.93 -13.12 -3.45
CA GLU A 559 -7.64 -13.94 -4.64
C GLU A 559 -6.38 -13.46 -5.35
N LEU A 560 -6.25 -12.15 -5.64
CA LEU A 560 -5.06 -11.58 -6.27
C LEU A 560 -3.80 -11.82 -5.44
N THR A 561 -3.88 -11.74 -4.11
CA THR A 561 -2.77 -12.10 -3.20
C THR A 561 -2.37 -13.56 -3.40
N GLY A 562 -3.34 -14.46 -3.41
CA GLY A 562 -3.12 -15.90 -3.66
C GLY A 562 -2.50 -16.17 -5.04
N LEU A 563 -2.99 -15.49 -6.08
CA LEU A 563 -2.48 -15.60 -7.44
C LEU A 563 -1.05 -15.05 -7.56
N GLY A 564 -0.72 -13.93 -6.92
CA GLY A 564 0.63 -13.39 -6.87
C GLY A 564 1.61 -14.35 -6.19
N HIS A 565 1.21 -14.98 -5.09
CA HIS A 565 2.00 -16.02 -4.46
C HIS A 565 2.15 -17.25 -5.33
N ARG A 566 1.09 -17.68 -6.02
CA ARG A 566 1.13 -18.78 -6.97
C ARG A 566 2.13 -18.51 -8.09
N LYS A 567 2.10 -17.33 -8.71
CA LYS A 567 3.04 -16.90 -9.76
C LYS A 567 4.48 -17.01 -9.26
N PHE A 568 4.77 -16.50 -8.07
CA PHE A 568 6.09 -16.60 -7.46
C PHE A 568 6.52 -18.04 -7.23
N TYR A 569 5.70 -18.87 -6.57
CA TYR A 569 6.07 -20.26 -6.26
C TYR A 569 6.18 -21.12 -7.51
N ARG A 570 5.41 -20.83 -8.56
CA ARG A 570 5.50 -21.54 -9.84
C ARG A 570 6.83 -21.32 -10.55
N ALA A 571 7.42 -20.15 -10.39
CA ALA A 571 8.72 -19.80 -10.94
C ALA A 571 9.90 -20.38 -10.15
N GLN A 572 9.67 -20.90 -8.93
CA GLN A 572 10.70 -21.48 -8.09
C GLN A 572 10.83 -23.00 -8.30
N ASN A 573 12.05 -23.51 -8.14
CA ASN A 573 12.32 -24.95 -8.14
C ASN A 573 12.09 -25.55 -6.74
N GLY A 574 11.75 -26.83 -6.71
CA GLY A 574 11.61 -27.60 -5.47
C GLY A 574 10.18 -28.06 -5.16
N PHE A 575 10.08 -29.17 -4.42
CA PHE A 575 8.80 -29.81 -4.09
C PHE A 575 7.87 -28.91 -3.24
N HIS A 576 8.42 -28.23 -2.23
CA HIS A 576 7.66 -27.33 -1.37
C HIS A 576 7.02 -26.17 -2.14
N HIS A 577 7.73 -25.59 -3.11
CA HIS A 577 7.21 -24.52 -3.95
C HIS A 577 6.12 -25.02 -4.90
N ARG A 578 6.32 -26.20 -5.50
CA ARG A 578 5.30 -26.86 -6.33
C ARG A 578 4.03 -27.15 -5.53
N LEU A 579 4.17 -27.59 -4.27
CA LEU A 579 3.03 -27.85 -3.39
C LEU A 579 2.32 -26.53 -3.06
N ARG A 580 3.04 -25.51 -2.61
CA ARG A 580 2.47 -24.18 -2.29
C ARG A 580 1.76 -23.53 -3.47
N SER A 581 2.24 -23.71 -4.69
CA SER A 581 1.60 -23.16 -5.89
C SER A 581 0.23 -23.79 -6.22
N LYS A 582 -0.15 -24.90 -5.60
CA LYS A 582 -1.46 -25.56 -5.79
C LYS A 582 -2.53 -25.11 -4.80
N PHE A 583 -2.15 -24.41 -3.74
CA PHE A 583 -3.10 -23.93 -2.74
C PHE A 583 -3.49 -22.50 -3.01
N ASP A 584 -4.79 -22.26 -3.09
CA ASP A 584 -5.36 -20.93 -3.30
C ASP A 584 -5.69 -20.24 -1.96
N ALA A 585 -5.58 -18.93 -1.93
CA ALA A 585 -6.15 -18.14 -0.84
C ALA A 585 -7.69 -18.13 -0.98
N ILE A 586 -8.40 -18.32 0.13
CA ILE A 586 -9.85 -18.52 0.14
C ILE A 586 -10.50 -17.50 1.06
N PRO A 587 -11.36 -16.60 0.54
CA PRO A 587 -12.25 -15.81 1.38
C PRO A 587 -13.30 -16.72 2.03
N VAL A 588 -13.51 -16.58 3.34
CA VAL A 588 -14.47 -17.38 4.09
C VAL A 588 -15.34 -16.51 4.98
N SER A 589 -16.54 -16.98 5.36
CA SER A 589 -17.32 -16.31 6.39
C SER A 589 -16.66 -16.42 7.76
N LYS A 590 -16.94 -15.50 8.68
CA LYS A 590 -16.41 -15.52 10.04
C LYS A 590 -16.73 -16.85 10.75
N ALA A 591 -17.98 -17.32 10.65
CA ALA A 591 -18.38 -18.59 11.25
C ALA A 591 -17.56 -19.77 10.73
N ARG A 592 -17.29 -19.83 9.43
CA ARG A 592 -16.45 -20.86 8.85
C ARG A 592 -15.00 -20.76 9.30
N TYR A 593 -14.47 -19.52 9.36
CA TYR A 593 -13.12 -19.27 9.87
C TYR A 593 -12.95 -19.79 11.30
N ASP A 594 -13.88 -19.45 12.20
CA ASP A 594 -13.83 -19.84 13.60
C ASP A 594 -13.98 -21.35 13.77
N ALA A 595 -14.78 -22.02 12.92
CA ALA A 595 -15.06 -23.45 13.02
C ALA A 595 -13.95 -24.36 12.48
N ILE A 596 -13.16 -23.93 11.49
CA ILE A 596 -12.21 -24.84 10.80
C ILE A 596 -10.79 -24.27 10.61
N SER A 597 -10.56 -23.00 10.93
CA SER A 597 -9.27 -22.35 10.72
C SER A 597 -8.46 -22.22 12.02
N ALA A 598 -7.57 -21.26 12.12
CA ALA A 598 -6.64 -21.11 13.24
C ALA A 598 -7.28 -21.15 14.64
N PRO A 599 -8.46 -20.55 14.91
CA PRO A 599 -9.10 -20.63 16.22
C PRO A 599 -9.46 -22.07 16.63
N ALA A 600 -10.10 -22.82 15.72
CA ALA A 600 -10.48 -24.23 15.99
C ALA A 600 -9.24 -25.12 16.13
N GLN A 601 -8.26 -24.96 15.23
CA GLN A 601 -6.99 -25.70 15.28
C GLN A 601 -6.25 -25.43 16.59
N LYS A 602 -6.23 -24.17 17.06
CA LYS A 602 -5.64 -23.79 18.35
C LYS A 602 -6.35 -24.50 19.50
N ALA A 603 -7.70 -24.51 19.52
CA ALA A 603 -8.48 -25.19 20.57
C ALA A 603 -8.17 -26.68 20.60
N ILE A 604 -8.06 -27.35 19.44
CA ILE A 604 -7.69 -28.76 19.34
C ILE A 604 -6.28 -29.00 19.90
N VAL A 605 -5.29 -28.20 19.47
CA VAL A 605 -3.91 -28.34 19.94
C VAL A 605 -3.81 -28.09 21.44
N GLN A 606 -4.54 -27.11 21.98
CA GLN A 606 -4.62 -26.86 23.43
C GLN A 606 -5.22 -28.02 24.19
N ALA A 607 -6.30 -28.64 23.67
CA ALA A 607 -6.88 -29.80 24.30
C ALA A 607 -5.90 -30.98 24.34
N ILE A 608 -5.19 -31.23 23.22
CA ILE A 608 -4.16 -32.28 23.16
C ILE A 608 -3.03 -31.98 24.15
N ASN A 609 -2.48 -30.76 24.15
CA ASN A 609 -1.39 -30.37 25.07
C ASN A 609 -1.80 -30.58 26.52
N ARG A 610 -3.01 -30.16 26.94
CA ARG A 610 -3.53 -30.34 28.30
C ARG A 610 -3.70 -31.84 28.68
N SER A 611 -4.10 -32.69 27.71
CA SER A 611 -4.30 -34.11 27.95
C SER A 611 -2.98 -34.88 28.08
N VAL A 612 -1.93 -34.40 27.41
CA VAL A 612 -0.63 -35.10 27.30
C VAL A 612 0.39 -34.56 28.30
N GLU A 613 0.25 -33.30 28.76
CA GLU A 613 1.16 -32.64 29.73
C GLU A 613 1.39 -33.45 31.01
N PRO A 614 0.38 -34.10 31.63
CA PRO A 614 0.57 -34.94 32.81
C PRO A 614 1.43 -36.19 32.56
N ILE A 615 1.57 -36.59 31.28
CA ILE A 615 2.27 -37.84 30.90
C ILE A 615 3.74 -37.56 30.52
N PHE A 616 4.02 -36.40 29.86
CA PHE A 616 5.31 -36.14 29.23
C PHE A 616 6.10 -34.96 29.85
N ASP A 617 5.65 -34.35 30.93
CA ASP A 617 6.29 -33.19 31.60
C ASP A 617 6.52 -31.98 30.65
N ARG A 618 6.12 -32.06 29.38
CA ARG A 618 6.23 -31.00 28.37
C ARG A 618 5.06 -31.09 27.38
N SER A 619 4.55 -29.97 26.97
CA SER A 619 3.56 -29.86 25.90
C SER A 619 4.21 -30.16 24.53
N PRO A 620 3.92 -31.29 23.87
CA PRO A 620 4.59 -31.68 22.63
C PRO A 620 4.32 -30.73 21.48
N PHE A 621 3.17 -30.04 21.49
CA PHE A 621 2.76 -29.09 20.45
C PHE A 621 2.78 -27.61 20.91
N ALA A 622 3.57 -27.27 21.92
CA ALA A 622 3.66 -25.91 22.44
C ALA A 622 4.13 -24.87 21.39
N ARG A 623 4.94 -25.30 20.42
CA ARG A 623 5.35 -24.43 19.30
C ARG A 623 4.19 -24.16 18.36
N GLN A 624 3.45 -25.17 17.97
CA GLN A 624 2.28 -25.09 17.09
C GLN A 624 1.18 -24.23 17.72
N GLU A 625 0.92 -24.42 19.00
CA GLU A 625 -0.02 -23.59 19.76
C GLU A 625 0.34 -22.12 19.71
N ARG A 626 1.62 -21.78 19.96
CA ARG A 626 2.11 -20.40 19.87
C ARG A 626 1.99 -19.80 18.46
N GLU A 627 2.27 -20.59 17.42
CA GLU A 627 2.11 -20.11 16.04
C GLU A 627 0.64 -19.87 15.69
N LEU A 628 -0.26 -20.77 16.08
CA LEU A 628 -1.71 -20.59 15.88
C LEU A 628 -2.26 -19.40 16.68
N GLU A 629 -1.73 -19.16 17.88
CA GLU A 629 -2.09 -17.99 18.68
C GLU A 629 -1.66 -16.68 17.99
N LYS A 630 -0.44 -16.64 17.44
CA LYS A 630 0.03 -15.47 16.67
C LYS A 630 -0.87 -15.19 15.46
N VAL A 631 -1.22 -16.24 14.71
CA VAL A 631 -2.13 -16.13 13.56
C VAL A 631 -3.49 -15.60 13.99
N THR A 632 -4.08 -16.18 15.06
CA THR A 632 -5.38 -15.76 15.58
C THR A 632 -5.36 -14.29 16.02
N LYS A 633 -4.32 -13.87 16.76
CA LYS A 633 -4.14 -12.48 17.19
C LYS A 633 -3.95 -11.54 16.01
N LEU A 634 -3.16 -11.96 15.00
CA LEU A 634 -2.94 -11.16 13.79
C LEU A 634 -4.25 -10.94 13.04
N VAL A 635 -5.01 -12.00 12.77
CA VAL A 635 -6.30 -11.87 12.07
C VAL A 635 -7.29 -11.01 12.87
N ALA A 636 -7.37 -11.18 14.19
CA ALA A 636 -8.22 -10.37 15.06
C ALA A 636 -7.84 -8.87 15.03
N LEU A 637 -6.53 -8.55 14.96
CA LEU A 637 -6.07 -7.16 14.84
C LEU A 637 -6.55 -6.48 13.56
N PHE A 638 -6.63 -7.24 12.46
CA PHE A 638 -7.08 -6.71 11.16
C PHE A 638 -8.59 -6.90 10.91
N GLU A 639 -9.30 -7.64 11.76
CA GLU A 639 -10.72 -7.96 11.59
C GLU A 639 -11.60 -6.71 11.36
N PRO A 640 -11.40 -5.56 12.03
CA PRO A 640 -12.15 -4.33 11.75
C PRO A 640 -12.01 -3.84 10.30
N PHE A 641 -10.90 -4.13 9.65
CA PHE A 641 -10.58 -3.65 8.31
C PHE A 641 -10.92 -4.65 7.20
N ILE A 642 -10.93 -5.95 7.49
CA ILE A 642 -11.14 -7.01 6.50
C ILE A 642 -12.55 -7.63 6.55
N LEU A 643 -13.28 -7.47 7.65
CA LEU A 643 -14.57 -8.10 7.88
C LEU A 643 -15.67 -7.10 8.23
N HIS A 644 -15.39 -6.15 9.14
CA HIS A 644 -16.35 -5.16 9.61
C HIS A 644 -16.21 -3.85 8.83
N ASN A 645 -17.27 -3.04 8.88
CA ASN A 645 -17.30 -1.68 8.33
C ASN A 645 -17.08 -1.60 6.80
N ASP A 646 -18.16 -1.51 6.08
CA ASP A 646 -18.15 -1.39 4.62
C ASP A 646 -17.97 0.07 4.22
N HIS A 647 -16.76 0.61 4.42
CA HIS A 647 -16.45 1.99 4.12
C HIS A 647 -16.33 2.22 2.61
N VAL A 648 -16.90 3.33 2.13
CA VAL A 648 -16.72 3.84 0.78
C VAL A 648 -16.31 5.31 0.88
N PHE A 649 -15.01 5.58 0.76
CA PHE A 649 -14.44 6.90 0.96
C PHE A 649 -14.54 7.77 -0.29
N GLU A 650 -15.17 8.95 -0.17
CA GLU A 650 -15.16 9.96 -1.23
C GLU A 650 -13.76 10.58 -1.37
N ALA A 651 -13.37 10.88 -2.61
CA ALA A 651 -12.15 11.61 -2.93
C ALA A 651 -12.42 12.81 -3.88
N ALA A 652 -13.64 13.34 -3.82
CA ALA A 652 -14.10 14.34 -4.75
C ALA A 652 -13.31 15.66 -4.68
N ASN A 653 -12.80 16.02 -3.50
CA ASN A 653 -12.05 17.27 -3.32
C ASN A 653 -10.70 17.21 -4.03
N VAL A 654 -9.94 16.11 -3.92
CA VAL A 654 -8.66 15.98 -4.61
C VAL A 654 -8.85 15.77 -6.12
N GLU A 655 -9.89 15.06 -6.54
CA GLU A 655 -10.23 14.90 -7.95
C GLU A 655 -10.55 16.24 -8.63
N ARG A 656 -11.25 17.14 -7.92
CA ARG A 656 -11.50 18.52 -8.40
C ARG A 656 -10.20 19.32 -8.56
N LEU A 657 -9.26 19.20 -7.63
CA LEU A 657 -7.95 19.85 -7.78
C LEU A 657 -7.19 19.29 -8.98
N SER A 658 -7.19 17.96 -9.16
CA SER A 658 -6.57 17.29 -10.29
C SER A 658 -7.19 17.74 -11.64
N ALA A 659 -8.50 17.87 -11.70
CA ALA A 659 -9.20 18.36 -12.89
C ALA A 659 -8.89 19.85 -13.21
N ALA A 660 -8.55 20.65 -12.21
CA ALA A 660 -8.21 22.06 -12.35
C ALA A 660 -6.76 22.31 -12.80
N LEU A 661 -5.93 21.27 -12.94
CA LEU A 661 -4.57 21.37 -13.45
C LEU A 661 -4.54 21.83 -14.92
N PRO A 662 -3.59 22.65 -15.32
CA PRO A 662 -3.31 22.89 -16.73
C PRO A 662 -2.88 21.56 -17.40
N PRO A 663 -3.18 21.38 -18.71
CA PRO A 663 -2.96 20.10 -19.41
C PRO A 663 -1.52 19.58 -19.30
N GLU A 664 -0.53 20.47 -19.35
CA GLU A 664 0.90 20.19 -19.29
C GLU A 664 1.35 19.62 -17.93
N GLU A 665 0.64 19.91 -16.85
CA GLU A 665 0.97 19.46 -15.50
C GLU A 665 0.21 18.15 -15.11
N ARG A 666 -0.79 17.73 -15.89
CA ARG A 666 -1.64 16.57 -15.54
C ARG A 666 -0.89 15.25 -15.46
N THR A 667 0.09 15.03 -16.32
CA THR A 667 0.87 13.79 -16.33
C THR A 667 1.70 13.64 -15.07
N GLU A 668 2.26 14.74 -14.59
CA GLU A 668 3.21 14.76 -13.48
C GLU A 668 2.49 14.84 -12.10
N PHE A 669 1.55 15.78 -11.98
CA PHE A 669 0.88 16.07 -10.71
C PHE A 669 -0.55 15.52 -10.61
N GLY A 670 -1.10 14.99 -11.68
CA GLY A 670 -2.48 14.49 -11.70
C GLY A 670 -2.73 13.37 -10.70
N TYR A 671 -3.84 13.46 -9.97
CA TYR A 671 -4.37 12.41 -9.12
C TYR A 671 -5.42 11.64 -9.92
N ASP A 672 -5.14 10.39 -10.26
CA ASP A 672 -6.08 9.51 -10.96
C ASP A 672 -6.06 8.09 -10.39
N ALA A 673 -6.95 7.83 -9.44
CA ALA A 673 -7.13 6.49 -8.86
C ALA A 673 -7.70 5.46 -9.88
N ARG A 674 -8.34 5.92 -10.98
CA ARG A 674 -8.91 5.04 -12.02
C ARG A 674 -7.85 4.38 -12.88
N ALA A 675 -6.67 5.00 -12.97
CA ALA A 675 -5.55 4.48 -13.74
C ALA A 675 -4.92 3.22 -13.14
N ILE A 676 -5.24 2.87 -11.89
CA ILE A 676 -4.70 1.67 -11.23
C ILE A 676 -5.37 0.42 -11.82
N ASP A 677 -4.61 -0.39 -12.53
CA ASP A 677 -5.01 -1.76 -12.86
C ASP A 677 -4.70 -2.68 -11.69
N TRP A 678 -5.73 -3.08 -10.94
CA TRP A 678 -5.56 -3.90 -9.73
C TRP A 678 -4.91 -5.25 -10.01
N TRP A 679 -5.14 -5.86 -11.18
CA TRP A 679 -4.50 -7.12 -11.51
C TRP A 679 -2.99 -6.93 -11.69
N ASP A 680 -2.58 -5.98 -12.51
CA ASP A 680 -1.16 -5.67 -12.73
C ASP A 680 -0.49 -5.19 -11.46
N TYR A 681 -1.13 -4.26 -10.74
CA TYR A 681 -0.63 -3.76 -9.46
C TYR A 681 -0.36 -4.88 -8.46
N TRP A 682 -1.32 -5.79 -8.27
CA TRP A 682 -1.18 -6.85 -7.26
C TRP A 682 -0.16 -7.91 -7.67
N ILE A 683 -0.24 -8.40 -8.91
CA ILE A 683 0.53 -9.55 -9.38
C ILE A 683 1.97 -9.19 -9.74
N ASN A 684 2.17 -8.03 -10.38
CA ASN A 684 3.46 -7.65 -10.96
C ASN A 684 4.22 -6.60 -10.12
N VAL A 685 3.53 -5.87 -9.24
CA VAL A 685 4.11 -4.77 -8.48
C VAL A 685 4.07 -5.05 -6.98
N HIS A 686 2.88 -5.15 -6.39
CA HIS A 686 2.69 -5.14 -4.93
C HIS A 686 3.20 -6.42 -4.26
N ILE A 687 2.77 -7.62 -4.69
CA ILE A 687 3.24 -8.87 -4.08
C ILE A 687 4.76 -9.08 -4.25
N PRO A 688 5.36 -8.84 -5.43
CA PRO A 688 6.82 -8.84 -5.56
C PRO A 688 7.53 -7.85 -4.64
N ALA A 689 6.97 -6.63 -4.48
CA ALA A 689 7.51 -5.62 -3.59
C ALA A 689 7.47 -6.05 -2.12
N LEU A 690 6.32 -6.57 -1.63
CA LEU A 690 6.21 -7.09 -0.27
C LEU A 690 7.22 -8.21 0.01
N ARG A 691 7.45 -9.08 -0.97
CA ARG A 691 8.45 -10.15 -0.87
C ARG A 691 9.87 -9.62 -0.77
N LYS A 692 10.17 -8.54 -1.46
CA LYS A 692 11.49 -7.91 -1.46
C LYS A 692 11.74 -7.09 -0.19
N TRP A 693 10.77 -6.27 0.22
CA TRP A 693 10.96 -5.25 1.23
C TRP A 693 10.43 -5.60 2.62
N CYS A 694 9.33 -6.35 2.70
CA CYS A 694 8.59 -6.55 3.94
C CYS A 694 8.78 -7.96 4.53
N TYR A 695 8.71 -9.02 3.71
CA TYR A 695 8.75 -10.39 4.21
C TYR A 695 10.06 -10.77 4.91
N PRO A 696 11.25 -10.34 4.45
CA PRO A 696 12.47 -10.56 5.20
C PRO A 696 12.39 -10.02 6.63
N LEU A 697 11.81 -8.83 6.80
CA LEU A 697 11.63 -8.21 8.13
C LEU A 697 10.67 -9.02 9.02
N ILE A 698 9.57 -9.54 8.45
CA ILE A 698 8.63 -10.41 9.16
C ILE A 698 9.32 -11.70 9.63
N GLU A 699 10.25 -12.21 8.83
CA GLU A 699 11.04 -13.40 9.13
C GLU A 699 12.27 -13.12 10.02
N GLY A 700 12.47 -11.87 10.46
CA GLY A 700 13.62 -11.46 11.28
C GLY A 700 14.94 -11.44 10.50
N ARG A 701 14.89 -11.38 9.18
CA ARG A 701 16.05 -11.26 8.29
C ARG A 701 16.23 -9.80 7.84
N PRO A 702 17.47 -9.31 7.69
CA PRO A 702 17.68 -7.99 7.08
C PRO A 702 17.19 -8.00 5.63
N THR A 703 16.71 -6.87 5.15
CA THR A 703 16.55 -6.63 3.72
C THR A 703 17.92 -6.61 3.04
N GLU A 704 17.97 -6.85 1.73
CA GLU A 704 19.23 -6.87 0.98
C GLU A 704 20.07 -5.63 1.29
N ALA A 705 21.32 -5.87 1.75
CA ALA A 705 22.26 -4.80 2.01
C ALA A 705 22.61 -4.10 0.69
N ARG A 706 22.41 -2.79 0.64
CA ARG A 706 22.82 -1.97 -0.50
C ARG A 706 24.13 -1.27 -0.16
N PRO A 707 24.99 -1.01 -1.15
CA PRO A 707 26.15 -0.17 -0.91
C PRO A 707 25.69 1.20 -0.43
N ARG A 708 26.20 1.63 0.72
CA ARG A 708 25.89 2.96 1.26
C ARG A 708 26.55 4.00 0.38
N ARG A 709 25.77 4.98 -0.04
CA ARG A 709 26.29 6.19 -0.69
C ARG A 709 26.76 7.14 0.40
N SER A 710 28.01 7.61 0.32
CA SER A 710 28.46 8.68 1.21
C SER A 710 27.97 10.04 0.70
N VAL A 711 27.18 10.74 1.50
CA VAL A 711 26.64 12.08 1.18
C VAL A 711 26.97 13.04 2.32
N PRO A 712 28.16 13.68 2.34
CA PRO A 712 28.56 14.57 3.40
C PRO A 712 27.72 15.85 3.40
N LEU A 713 26.72 15.93 4.30
CA LEU A 713 25.87 17.11 4.45
C LEU A 713 26.44 18.16 5.41
N ALA A 714 27.36 17.81 6.30
CA ALA A 714 28.10 18.77 7.10
C ALA A 714 29.04 19.60 6.21
N ALA A 715 29.05 20.93 6.40
CA ALA A 715 30.05 21.78 5.76
C ALA A 715 31.45 21.29 6.14
N ARG A 716 32.32 21.02 5.16
CA ARG A 716 33.74 20.86 5.46
C ARG A 716 34.19 22.17 6.14
N SER A 717 34.60 22.09 7.42
CA SER A 717 35.28 23.22 8.04
C SER A 717 36.56 23.46 7.24
N GLU A 718 36.72 24.63 6.67
CA GLU A 718 37.92 25.08 5.95
C GLU A 718 39.17 25.16 6.85
N ALA A 719 39.12 24.63 8.07
CA ALA A 719 40.17 24.69 9.08
C ALA A 719 41.23 23.57 8.97
N SER A 720 41.25 22.75 7.90
CA SER A 720 42.24 21.67 7.76
C SER A 720 43.26 21.88 6.61
N ALA A 721 43.25 23.02 5.92
CA ALA A 721 44.18 23.29 4.81
C ALA A 721 45.28 24.34 5.14
N ALA A 722 45.39 24.78 6.38
CA ALA A 722 46.41 25.76 6.79
C ALA A 722 47.28 25.21 7.93
N GLY A 723 48.06 24.20 7.63
CA GLY A 723 48.89 23.61 8.69
C GLY A 723 49.90 22.58 8.26
N VAL A 724 50.59 22.75 7.11
CA VAL A 724 51.92 22.13 6.89
C VAL A 724 52.70 23.01 5.88
N ALA A 725 53.21 24.12 6.37
CA ALA A 725 54.37 24.78 5.78
C ALA A 725 55.16 25.40 6.93
N GLY A 726 56.00 24.63 7.55
CA GLY A 726 56.93 25.04 8.60
C GLY A 726 58.26 24.37 8.32
N THR A 727 59.10 25.08 7.58
CA THR A 727 60.52 24.82 7.33
C THR A 727 61.28 24.57 8.61
N GLY A 728 61.96 23.42 8.72
CA GLY A 728 63.01 23.19 9.67
C GLY A 728 64.38 23.54 9.07
N PRO A 729 65.35 24.10 9.82
CA PRO A 729 66.73 24.18 9.37
C PRO A 729 67.56 22.98 9.88
N ALA A 730 68.43 22.54 9.04
CA ALA A 730 69.51 21.57 9.33
C ALA A 730 70.53 22.15 10.32
N ALA A 731 71.00 21.29 11.19
CA ALA A 731 72.33 21.43 11.83
C ALA A 731 72.93 20.05 12.12
N THR A 732 73.99 19.74 11.44
CA THR A 732 75.06 18.85 11.82
C THR A 732 76.13 19.61 12.66
N PRO A 733 77.09 18.98 13.32
CA PRO A 733 77.68 17.65 13.11
C PRO A 733 77.30 16.58 14.12
#